data_1cf7a2680788040c62e3eaec52da9b3f
#
_entry.id   1cf7a2680788040c62e3eaec52da9b3f
#
_cell.length_a   1.000
_cell.length_b   1.000
_cell.length_c   1.000
_cell.angle_alpha   90.00
_cell.angle_beta   90.00
_cell.angle_gamma   90.00
#
_symmetry.space_group_name_H-M   'P 1'
#
loop_
_entity.id
_entity.type
_entity.pdbx_description
1 polymer ?
#
loop_
_entity_poly.entity_id
_entity_poly.type
_entity_poly.pdbx_seq_one_letter_code
_entity_poly.pdbx_strand_id
1 'polypeptide(L)'
;MPSYSTYLGTFSVFALAALGESQSSWTLGQGIEVNWQSSSQQLSIVQANKTLLDTVPGQNFLSASAGKDHWVGANGNFNYTDVDRNRCQSQNVTRITHSSREDSINGEDVSIQGYLQNCGDQSIGYTMSFWVPKALPDRVAFDVNVEPGHKRNALMNKLYLTFGSHVSEDFYGLGAQASFASMKNQIIPIFSREQGVGRGDQPITALEDSQSWEEDTAFSEFDFTNPDAVTVRYDALTVGGHVMQADNMLNSITMLTDFVGKMPTLPEWVDNGAILGIQGGQEKVERIVKEGLKQDCPVAAVWLQDWSGTHSQEAPYGNMQISRLWWNWESDSKLYPTWTEFVQDLREEYGVTTLAYINPFVANVSSKTDGYRRNLFLEATKGGYMVQNSTTNGTAIISSGKGIQAGILDLTNQKTRTWFADVLRKQVWNTNISGVMWDFGEYTPITPDTKLANISSDAYFYHNQYPRDWAIFQRSVAKEMPLFEEMVTFHRSASLGSNRHLNLFWVGDQTTVWGINDGIKSAVTIMGQMGISGYAQSHSDLGGYTTAFHPPTVANSSGAIGRSAEILGRWGELAAVSSAVFRSHEGNVPEVNAQFYTNSSTYSYYAYNARMFKSLGPYRRQILNNESKTRGWPLLRMPVLYHPDDSKARQISYQSFYLGADLYVAPVLDPQTTKLNVYLPGTDRNRTYTHVWSGQTYHAGQTVRVDAPHGKPAVFVVNHAHSPELSVFLDFVRKENGTVIRV
;
A
#
# COMPACT_ATOMS: atom_id res chain seq x y z
N MET A 1 -14.55 31.20 14.84
CA MET A 1 -15.49 31.13 15.97
C MET A 1 -16.87 31.22 15.39
N PRO A 2 -17.67 30.17 15.40
CA PRO A 2 -19.13 30.29 15.40
C PRO A 2 -19.67 29.90 16.77
N SER A 3 -20.63 30.69 17.19
CA SER A 3 -21.27 30.72 18.49
C SER A 3 -22.14 29.49 18.79
N TYR A 4 -21.95 28.89 19.95
CA TYR A 4 -22.84 27.90 20.52
C TYR A 4 -24.20 28.55 20.88
N SER A 5 -25.26 28.04 20.29
CA SER A 5 -26.63 28.34 20.64
C SER A 5 -27.16 27.24 21.55
N THR A 6 -27.44 27.60 22.80
CA THR A 6 -28.05 26.76 23.82
C THR A 6 -29.50 26.53 23.47
N TYR A 7 -29.91 25.31 23.17
CA TYR A 7 -31.30 24.89 23.12
C TYR A 7 -31.68 24.17 24.42
N LEU A 8 -32.49 24.83 25.23
CA LEU A 8 -33.29 24.23 26.30
C LEU A 8 -34.50 23.54 25.66
N GLY A 9 -34.46 22.24 25.54
CA GLY A 9 -35.58 21.41 25.08
C GLY A 9 -36.26 20.71 26.25
N THR A 10 -37.54 20.87 26.32
CA THR A 10 -38.53 20.34 27.27
C THR A 10 -38.40 18.83 27.49
N PHE A 11 -38.31 18.43 28.77
CA PHE A 11 -38.43 17.04 29.20
C PHE A 11 -39.83 16.50 28.92
N SER A 12 -39.95 15.59 27.96
CA SER A 12 -41.07 14.67 27.83
C SER A 12 -40.72 13.36 28.53
N VAL A 13 -41.43 13.06 29.60
CA VAL A 13 -41.35 11.78 30.30
C VAL A 13 -41.90 10.70 29.38
N PHE A 14 -41.02 9.91 28.77
CA PHE A 14 -41.41 8.65 28.14
C PHE A 14 -41.12 7.48 29.06
N ALA A 15 -42.10 6.60 29.15
CA ALA A 15 -42.15 5.45 30.03
C ALA A 15 -40.92 4.54 29.86
N LEU A 16 -40.37 4.08 30.98
CA LEU A 16 -39.48 2.92 31.03
C LEU A 16 -40.22 1.72 30.43
N ALA A 17 -39.88 1.37 29.18
CA ALA A 17 -40.20 0.06 28.67
C ALA A 17 -39.26 -0.91 29.38
N ALA A 18 -39.80 -1.79 30.20
CA ALA A 18 -39.04 -2.85 30.85
C ALA A 18 -38.38 -3.73 29.80
N LEU A 19 -37.07 -3.93 29.93
CA LEU A 19 -36.30 -4.95 29.21
C LEU A 19 -36.80 -6.33 29.66
N GLY A 20 -37.92 -6.76 29.10
CA GLY A 20 -38.61 -8.00 29.45
C GLY A 20 -38.67 -9.02 28.32
N GLU A 21 -38.18 -8.69 27.13
CA GLU A 21 -38.10 -9.61 26.01
C GLU A 21 -36.69 -10.17 25.87
N SER A 22 -36.60 -11.49 25.67
CA SER A 22 -35.29 -12.18 25.55
C SER A 22 -34.49 -11.80 24.26
N GLN A 23 -35.19 -11.20 23.30
CA GLN A 23 -34.63 -10.72 22.04
C GLN A 23 -35.43 -9.50 21.54
N SER A 24 -34.69 -8.49 21.02
CA SER A 24 -35.25 -7.31 20.36
C SER A 24 -34.58 -7.11 18.99
N SER A 25 -35.35 -6.66 18.01
CA SER A 25 -34.86 -6.42 16.63
C SER A 25 -35.29 -5.04 16.15
N TRP A 26 -34.40 -4.35 15.44
CA TRP A 26 -34.61 -3.03 14.83
C TRP A 26 -34.20 -3.07 13.36
N THR A 27 -35.10 -2.66 12.48
CA THR A 27 -34.86 -2.63 11.04
C THR A 27 -34.18 -1.33 10.65
N LEU A 28 -33.04 -1.44 9.91
CA LEU A 28 -32.31 -0.30 9.34
C LEU A 28 -32.71 0.02 7.89
N GLY A 29 -33.47 -0.87 7.23
CA GLY A 29 -33.78 -0.83 5.79
C GLY A 29 -32.95 -1.82 4.97
N GLN A 30 -33.29 -2.00 3.69
CA GLN A 30 -32.62 -2.94 2.76
C GLN A 30 -32.55 -4.39 3.29
N GLY A 31 -33.51 -4.79 4.15
CA GLY A 31 -33.52 -6.11 4.79
C GLY A 31 -32.43 -6.30 5.85
N ILE A 32 -31.86 -5.19 6.35
CA ILE A 32 -30.86 -5.21 7.40
C ILE A 32 -31.52 -4.96 8.75
N GLU A 33 -31.17 -5.79 9.71
CA GLU A 33 -31.68 -5.74 11.07
C GLU A 33 -30.54 -5.76 12.08
N VAL A 34 -30.66 -4.94 13.12
CA VAL A 34 -29.85 -4.98 14.34
C VAL A 34 -30.62 -5.75 15.40
N ASN A 35 -30.04 -6.84 15.89
CA ASN A 35 -30.64 -7.68 16.92
C ASN A 35 -29.86 -7.59 18.22
N TRP A 36 -30.57 -7.51 19.33
CA TRP A 36 -30.02 -7.55 20.67
C TRP A 36 -30.63 -8.69 21.48
N GLN A 37 -29.79 -9.53 22.05
CA GLN A 37 -30.19 -10.60 22.95
C GLN A 37 -29.71 -10.28 24.36
N SER A 38 -30.65 -9.85 25.24
CA SER A 38 -30.30 -9.37 26.57
C SER A 38 -29.78 -10.47 27.50
N SER A 39 -30.22 -11.73 27.33
CA SER A 39 -29.77 -12.87 28.15
C SER A 39 -28.33 -13.23 27.93
N SER A 40 -27.79 -13.10 26.70
CA SER A 40 -26.40 -13.36 26.34
C SER A 40 -25.59 -12.08 26.11
N GLN A 41 -26.20 -10.91 26.22
CA GLN A 41 -25.61 -9.60 25.87
C GLN A 41 -24.96 -9.59 24.47
N GLN A 42 -25.60 -10.27 23.53
CA GLN A 42 -25.11 -10.42 22.17
C GLN A 42 -25.80 -9.42 21.24
N LEU A 43 -24.97 -8.71 20.47
CA LEU A 43 -25.37 -7.87 19.35
C LEU A 43 -25.11 -8.63 18.05
N SER A 44 -26.06 -8.59 17.13
CA SER A 44 -25.84 -9.08 15.77
C SER A 44 -26.47 -8.16 14.72
N ILE A 45 -25.84 -8.07 13.56
CA ILE A 45 -26.33 -7.40 12.37
C ILE A 45 -26.55 -8.46 11.31
N VAL A 46 -27.77 -8.51 10.80
CA VAL A 46 -28.21 -9.56 9.86
C VAL A 46 -28.79 -8.91 8.61
N GLN A 47 -28.50 -9.45 7.44
CA GLN A 47 -29.10 -9.06 6.16
C GLN A 47 -29.63 -10.31 5.46
N ALA A 48 -30.92 -10.32 5.13
CA ALA A 48 -31.56 -11.43 4.40
C ALA A 48 -31.23 -12.81 5.00
N ASN A 49 -31.30 -12.94 6.31
CA ASN A 49 -30.96 -14.14 7.12
C ASN A 49 -29.47 -14.54 7.11
N LYS A 50 -28.56 -13.68 6.65
CA LYS A 50 -27.12 -13.88 6.78
C LYS A 50 -26.57 -12.93 7.82
N THR A 51 -25.77 -13.43 8.73
CA THR A 51 -25.06 -12.61 9.72
C THR A 51 -23.95 -11.81 9.03
N LEU A 52 -24.01 -10.49 9.13
CA LEU A 52 -22.95 -9.58 8.67
C LEU A 52 -21.87 -9.41 9.74
N LEU A 53 -22.32 -9.28 11.00
CA LEU A 53 -21.49 -9.12 12.17
C LEU A 53 -22.23 -9.66 13.36
N ASP A 54 -21.54 -10.36 14.24
CA ASP A 54 -22.03 -10.69 15.57
C ASP A 54 -20.95 -10.44 16.63
N THR A 55 -21.38 -10.42 17.88
CA THR A 55 -20.48 -10.30 19.02
C THR A 55 -20.46 -11.64 19.78
N VAL A 56 -19.39 -11.88 20.55
CA VAL A 56 -19.27 -13.13 21.29
C VAL A 56 -20.26 -13.11 22.47
N PRO A 57 -21.14 -14.12 22.60
CA PRO A 57 -22.13 -14.17 23.70
C PRO A 57 -21.48 -14.07 25.07
N GLY A 58 -21.97 -13.17 25.91
CA GLY A 58 -21.50 -12.97 27.29
C GLY A 58 -20.16 -12.26 27.40
N GLN A 59 -19.58 -11.77 26.31
CA GLN A 59 -18.36 -10.95 26.31
C GLN A 59 -18.66 -9.49 26.00
N ASN A 60 -17.80 -8.60 26.48
CA ASN A 60 -17.87 -7.19 26.12
C ASN A 60 -17.50 -7.01 24.64
N PHE A 61 -18.37 -6.40 23.84
CA PHE A 61 -18.06 -6.04 22.46
C PHE A 61 -17.41 -4.65 22.35
N LEU A 62 -17.46 -3.87 23.43
CA LEU A 62 -16.83 -2.57 23.56
C LEU A 62 -16.07 -2.49 24.89
N SER A 63 -14.85 -1.97 24.86
CA SER A 63 -14.07 -1.64 26.05
C SER A 63 -13.28 -0.37 25.79
N ALA A 64 -12.76 0.25 26.84
CA ALA A 64 -11.87 1.40 26.76
C ALA A 64 -10.74 1.28 27.78
N SER A 65 -9.62 1.95 27.54
CA SER A 65 -8.55 2.06 28.51
C SER A 65 -7.86 3.42 28.45
N ALA A 66 -7.08 3.69 29.50
CA ALA A 66 -6.16 4.82 29.56
C ALA A 66 -4.73 4.30 29.39
N GLY A 67 -3.90 5.08 28.73
CA GLY A 67 -2.48 4.78 28.60
C GLY A 67 -1.87 5.48 27.40
N LYS A 68 -0.63 5.87 27.51
CA LYS A 68 0.13 6.41 26.38
C LYS A 68 1.18 5.40 25.98
N ASP A 69 1.08 4.89 24.77
CA ASP A 69 2.03 3.95 24.21
C ASP A 69 3.42 4.55 24.15
N HIS A 70 4.41 3.71 24.41
CA HIS A 70 5.79 4.11 24.26
C HIS A 70 6.27 3.77 22.86
N TRP A 71 6.49 4.80 22.08
CA TRP A 71 6.99 4.71 20.70
C TRP A 71 8.50 4.92 20.67
N VAL A 72 9.18 4.04 19.96
CA VAL A 72 10.63 4.14 19.68
C VAL A 72 10.82 4.01 18.19
N GLY A 73 11.50 4.95 17.59
CA GLY A 73 11.83 4.88 16.19
C GLY A 73 12.06 6.25 15.56
N ALA A 74 12.57 6.20 14.35
CA ALA A 74 12.81 7.34 13.49
C ALA A 74 12.95 6.87 12.05
N ASN A 75 12.85 7.82 11.11
CA ASN A 75 13.09 7.56 9.68
C ASN A 75 12.21 6.40 9.14
N GLY A 76 10.90 6.50 9.37
CA GLY A 76 9.92 5.54 8.86
C GLY A 76 9.91 4.18 9.55
N ASN A 77 10.79 3.95 10.54
CA ASN A 77 10.83 2.71 11.31
C ASN A 77 10.36 2.97 12.74
N PHE A 78 9.23 2.38 13.12
CA PHE A 78 8.57 2.59 14.40
C PHE A 78 8.30 1.26 15.09
N ASN A 79 8.62 1.20 16.38
CA ASN A 79 8.20 0.14 17.29
C ASN A 79 7.41 0.79 18.43
N TYR A 80 6.44 0.09 18.96
CA TYR A 80 5.65 0.58 20.09
C TYR A 80 5.57 -0.51 21.18
N THR A 81 5.38 -0.04 22.39
CA THR A 81 5.02 -0.88 23.53
C THR A 81 3.65 -0.41 24.02
N ASP A 82 2.67 -1.29 23.97
CA ASP A 82 1.33 -1.00 24.45
C ASP A 82 1.34 -0.71 25.94
N VAL A 83 0.71 0.38 26.32
CA VAL A 83 0.50 0.77 27.72
C VAL A 83 -0.99 0.83 27.98
N ASP A 84 -1.52 -0.24 28.53
CA ASP A 84 -2.92 -0.40 28.88
C ASP A 84 -3.10 -0.24 30.40
N ARG A 85 -3.87 0.78 30.80
CA ARG A 85 -4.14 1.07 32.20
C ARG A 85 -5.65 1.29 32.40
N ASN A 86 -6.15 0.80 33.53
CA ASN A 86 -7.55 0.99 33.91
C ASN A 86 -8.55 0.52 32.82
N ARG A 87 -8.21 -0.52 32.09
CA ARG A 87 -9.10 -1.09 31.07
C ARG A 87 -10.42 -1.48 31.71
N CYS A 88 -11.51 -1.06 31.10
CA CYS A 88 -12.85 -1.38 31.55
C CYS A 88 -13.12 -2.88 31.45
N GLN A 89 -13.58 -3.48 32.55
CA GLN A 89 -13.72 -4.94 32.67
C GLN A 89 -15.12 -5.44 32.33
N SER A 90 -16.11 -4.55 32.36
CA SER A 90 -17.50 -4.92 32.06
C SER A 90 -18.20 -3.83 31.27
N GLN A 91 -19.18 -4.24 30.49
CA GLN A 91 -20.04 -3.41 29.68
C GLN A 91 -21.48 -3.62 30.08
N ASN A 92 -22.27 -2.54 30.14
CA ASN A 92 -23.70 -2.57 30.38
C ASN A 92 -24.42 -1.77 29.31
N VAL A 93 -25.39 -2.38 28.62
CA VAL A 93 -26.31 -1.70 27.70
C VAL A 93 -27.54 -1.23 28.52
N THR A 94 -27.78 0.05 28.52
CA THR A 94 -28.89 0.64 29.29
C THR A 94 -30.10 0.98 28.42
N ARG A 95 -29.84 1.27 27.13
CA ARG A 95 -30.90 1.71 26.21
C ARG A 95 -30.56 1.40 24.79
N ILE A 96 -31.53 0.95 24.00
CA ILE A 96 -31.44 0.84 22.53
C ILE A 96 -32.69 1.56 21.97
N THR A 97 -32.46 2.48 21.03
CA THR A 97 -33.54 3.32 20.45
C THR A 97 -33.26 3.66 19.02
N HIS A 98 -34.32 3.97 18.26
CA HIS A 98 -34.17 4.75 17.03
C HIS A 98 -33.91 6.21 17.36
N SER A 99 -33.03 6.86 16.59
CA SER A 99 -32.83 8.30 16.59
C SER A 99 -32.82 8.84 15.16
N SER A 100 -33.06 10.13 15.00
CA SER A 100 -33.08 10.77 13.69
C SER A 100 -31.67 10.90 13.13
N ARG A 101 -31.48 10.47 11.87
CA ARG A 101 -30.21 10.56 11.16
C ARG A 101 -30.42 10.94 9.69
N GLU A 102 -29.94 12.13 9.34
CA GLU A 102 -30.18 12.71 8.02
C GLU A 102 -29.58 11.91 6.84
N ASP A 103 -28.39 11.34 7.01
CA ASP A 103 -27.68 10.57 5.99
C ASP A 103 -28.12 9.10 5.89
N SER A 104 -29.01 8.63 6.79
CA SER A 104 -29.59 7.30 6.70
C SER A 104 -30.68 7.20 5.65
N ILE A 105 -30.78 6.04 4.99
CA ILE A 105 -31.79 5.75 3.96
C ILE A 105 -33.22 5.88 4.48
N ASN A 106 -33.45 5.55 5.76
CA ASN A 106 -34.75 5.64 6.44
C ASN A 106 -34.94 6.97 7.21
N GLY A 107 -33.89 7.82 7.26
CA GLY A 107 -33.86 9.00 8.10
C GLY A 107 -33.63 8.70 9.59
N GLU A 108 -33.31 7.47 9.96
CA GLU A 108 -33.10 7.01 11.32
C GLU A 108 -31.82 6.16 11.46
N ASP A 109 -31.28 6.08 12.69
CA ASP A 109 -30.27 5.09 13.10
C ASP A 109 -30.81 4.24 14.25
N VAL A 110 -30.11 3.15 14.56
CA VAL A 110 -30.28 2.40 15.82
C VAL A 110 -29.12 2.74 16.72
N SER A 111 -29.44 3.44 17.83
CA SER A 111 -28.46 3.91 18.80
C SER A 111 -28.51 3.04 20.07
N ILE A 112 -27.35 2.51 20.45
CA ILE A 112 -27.09 1.73 21.65
C ILE A 112 -26.36 2.64 22.65
N GLN A 113 -26.88 2.77 23.86
CA GLN A 113 -26.25 3.56 24.91
C GLN A 113 -26.00 2.70 26.15
N GLY A 114 -24.92 2.99 26.84
CA GLY A 114 -24.57 2.24 28.04
C GLY A 114 -23.36 2.78 28.77
N TYR A 115 -22.85 1.98 29.67
CA TYR A 115 -21.69 2.30 30.48
C TYR A 115 -20.64 1.16 30.40
N LEU A 116 -19.40 1.56 30.28
CA LEU A 116 -18.24 0.70 30.56
C LEU A 116 -17.92 0.86 32.06
N GLN A 117 -17.75 -0.24 32.76
CA GLN A 117 -17.61 -0.25 34.21
C GLN A 117 -16.28 -0.92 34.61
N ASN A 118 -15.91 -0.72 35.90
CA ASN A 118 -14.63 -1.21 36.43
C ASN A 118 -13.43 -0.70 35.64
N CYS A 119 -13.48 0.55 35.20
CA CYS A 119 -12.41 1.27 34.54
C CYS A 119 -11.51 1.93 35.60
N GLY A 120 -10.76 1.12 36.37
CA GLY A 120 -10.27 1.55 37.67
C GLY A 120 -11.45 1.77 38.63
N ASP A 121 -11.69 3.03 39.04
CA ASP A 121 -12.78 3.42 39.92
C ASP A 121 -13.79 4.36 39.19
N GLN A 122 -13.90 4.23 37.86
CA GLN A 122 -14.79 5.03 37.01
C GLN A 122 -15.82 4.15 36.29
N SER A 123 -16.94 4.77 35.93
CA SER A 123 -17.89 4.28 34.93
C SER A 123 -17.93 5.29 33.79
N ILE A 124 -17.80 4.81 32.55
CA ILE A 124 -17.60 5.62 31.35
C ILE A 124 -18.81 5.43 30.44
N GLY A 125 -19.45 6.51 30.04
CA GLY A 125 -20.56 6.47 29.11
C GLY A 125 -20.11 6.17 27.70
N TYR A 126 -20.92 5.46 26.91
CA TYR A 126 -20.71 5.27 25.51
C TYR A 126 -22.02 5.32 24.71
N THR A 127 -21.85 5.62 23.42
CA THR A 127 -22.89 5.49 22.41
C THR A 127 -22.34 4.77 21.20
N MET A 128 -23.10 3.86 20.62
CA MET A 128 -22.81 3.18 19.38
C MET A 128 -24.03 3.23 18.48
N SER A 129 -23.91 3.69 17.25
CA SER A 129 -25.02 3.84 16.31
C SER A 129 -24.77 3.04 15.04
N PHE A 130 -25.87 2.53 14.44
CA PHE A 130 -25.87 1.80 13.17
C PHE A 130 -26.92 2.37 12.23
N TRP A 131 -26.56 2.52 10.95
CA TRP A 131 -27.47 2.98 9.91
C TRP A 131 -27.06 2.47 8.53
N VAL A 132 -27.96 2.57 7.55
CA VAL A 132 -27.66 2.32 6.15
C VAL A 132 -27.47 3.66 5.43
N PRO A 133 -26.26 4.02 4.95
CA PRO A 133 -26.02 5.31 4.34
C PRO A 133 -26.78 5.48 3.01
N LYS A 134 -27.37 6.65 2.75
CA LYS A 134 -28.03 6.97 1.46
C LYS A 134 -27.09 6.83 0.26
N ALA A 135 -25.83 7.26 0.43
CA ALA A 135 -24.83 7.23 -0.64
C ALA A 135 -24.34 5.82 -0.95
N LEU A 136 -24.41 4.89 0.01
CA LEU A 136 -23.87 3.52 -0.08
C LEU A 136 -24.87 2.55 0.58
N PRO A 137 -26.02 2.27 -0.05
CA PRO A 137 -27.12 1.53 0.55
C PRO A 137 -26.88 0.01 0.64
N ASP A 138 -25.73 -0.47 0.20
CA ASP A 138 -25.31 -1.87 0.19
C ASP A 138 -24.58 -2.32 1.46
N ARG A 139 -24.49 -1.44 2.48
CA ARG A 139 -23.70 -1.68 3.70
C ARG A 139 -24.32 -1.05 4.94
N VAL A 140 -23.84 -1.45 6.09
CA VAL A 140 -24.17 -0.82 7.38
C VAL A 140 -22.99 0.04 7.79
N ALA A 141 -23.23 1.31 8.03
CA ALA A 141 -22.29 2.19 8.71
C ALA A 141 -22.52 2.10 10.23
N PHE A 142 -21.47 2.33 10.98
CA PHE A 142 -21.54 2.47 12.42
C PHE A 142 -20.64 3.61 12.89
N ASP A 143 -20.99 4.20 14.02
CA ASP A 143 -20.11 5.04 14.81
C ASP A 143 -20.13 4.63 16.28
N VAL A 144 -19.02 4.84 16.96
CA VAL A 144 -18.85 4.59 18.39
C VAL A 144 -18.23 5.82 19.00
N ASN A 145 -18.80 6.28 20.11
CA ASN A 145 -18.26 7.38 20.91
C ASN A 145 -18.18 6.94 22.37
N VAL A 146 -17.01 7.06 22.97
CA VAL A 146 -16.72 6.74 24.38
C VAL A 146 -16.31 8.02 25.09
N GLU A 147 -16.93 8.29 26.25
CA GLU A 147 -16.56 9.46 27.08
C GLU A 147 -15.14 9.29 27.63
N PRO A 148 -14.34 10.39 27.74
CA PRO A 148 -12.98 10.30 28.26
C PRO A 148 -12.91 10.04 29.78
N GLY A 149 -14.02 10.13 30.50
CA GLY A 149 -14.07 10.02 31.94
C GLY A 149 -13.77 11.35 32.69
N HIS A 150 -13.67 11.27 34.00
CA HIS A 150 -13.60 12.48 34.86
C HIS A 150 -12.24 12.65 35.54
N LYS A 151 -11.42 11.63 35.62
CA LYS A 151 -10.15 11.67 36.35
C LYS A 151 -9.01 12.11 35.47
N ARG A 152 -8.46 13.28 35.73
CA ARG A 152 -7.38 13.92 34.96
C ARG A 152 -6.17 13.01 34.66
N ASN A 153 -5.86 12.06 35.54
CA ASN A 153 -4.71 11.16 35.42
C ASN A 153 -5.09 9.76 34.86
N ALA A 154 -6.36 9.57 34.48
CA ALA A 154 -6.91 8.31 34.00
C ALA A 154 -7.99 8.52 32.95
N LEU A 155 -7.82 9.55 32.12
CA LEU A 155 -8.70 9.78 30.98
C LEU A 155 -8.50 8.64 29.99
N MET A 156 -9.62 8.06 29.54
CA MET A 156 -9.60 7.07 28.46
C MET A 156 -9.07 7.72 27.18
N ASN A 157 -8.34 6.99 26.41
CA ASN A 157 -7.81 7.42 25.12
C ASN A 157 -7.66 6.27 24.12
N LYS A 158 -8.06 5.07 24.51
CA LYS A 158 -8.09 3.88 23.66
C LYS A 158 -9.47 3.24 23.71
N LEU A 159 -9.92 2.77 22.56
CA LEU A 159 -11.16 2.05 22.36
C LEU A 159 -10.87 0.68 21.78
N TYR A 160 -11.62 -0.34 22.21
CA TYR A 160 -11.52 -1.70 21.72
C TYR A 160 -12.90 -2.18 21.26
N LEU A 161 -12.99 -2.64 20.01
CA LEU A 161 -14.15 -3.31 19.46
C LEU A 161 -13.84 -4.80 19.31
N THR A 162 -14.73 -5.67 19.81
CA THR A 162 -14.57 -7.12 19.73
C THR A 162 -15.77 -7.73 19.02
N PHE A 163 -15.48 -8.43 17.92
CA PHE A 163 -16.48 -9.13 17.12
C PHE A 163 -16.28 -10.63 17.20
N GLY A 164 -17.34 -11.39 17.01
CA GLY A 164 -17.29 -12.84 16.89
C GLY A 164 -16.51 -13.24 15.64
N SER A 165 -15.81 -14.35 15.73
CA SER A 165 -15.12 -15.01 14.64
C SER A 165 -15.31 -16.52 14.72
N HIS A 166 -15.02 -17.20 13.62
CA HIS A 166 -15.08 -18.65 13.56
C HIS A 166 -13.71 -19.23 13.23
N VAL A 167 -13.38 -20.36 13.83
CA VAL A 167 -12.09 -21.05 13.65
C VAL A 167 -11.72 -21.33 12.18
N SER A 168 -12.71 -21.39 11.27
CA SER A 168 -12.49 -21.59 9.84
C SER A 168 -12.29 -20.29 9.05
N GLU A 169 -12.43 -19.11 9.66
CA GLU A 169 -12.23 -17.83 8.98
C GLU A 169 -10.77 -17.54 8.75
N ASP A 170 -10.50 -16.82 7.66
CA ASP A 170 -9.20 -16.25 7.30
C ASP A 170 -9.36 -14.76 7.00
N PHE A 171 -8.32 -13.97 7.24
CA PHE A 171 -8.35 -12.52 7.14
C PHE A 171 -7.30 -12.04 6.14
N TYR A 172 -7.70 -11.15 5.22
CA TYR A 172 -6.87 -10.67 4.11
C TYR A 172 -6.96 -9.17 3.98
N GLY A 173 -6.00 -8.57 3.26
CA GLY A 173 -5.94 -7.14 3.05
C GLY A 173 -5.13 -6.44 4.14
N LEU A 174 -5.66 -5.34 4.70
CA LEU A 174 -4.99 -4.50 5.69
C LEU A 174 -3.70 -3.85 5.15
N GLY A 175 -3.71 -3.43 3.86
CA GLY A 175 -2.59 -2.73 3.24
C GLY A 175 -1.45 -3.66 2.81
N ALA A 176 -0.24 -3.13 2.79
CA ALA A 176 0.96 -3.78 2.26
C ALA A 176 1.55 -4.82 3.23
N GLN A 177 0.83 -5.91 3.46
CA GLN A 177 1.29 -7.02 4.31
C GLN A 177 2.28 -7.90 3.53
N ALA A 178 3.52 -8.02 4.02
CA ALA A 178 4.60 -8.66 3.27
C ALA A 178 4.75 -10.16 3.52
N SER A 179 4.34 -10.67 4.69
CA SER A 179 4.78 -11.99 5.18
C SER A 179 3.71 -13.06 5.19
N PHE A 180 2.43 -12.70 5.16
CA PHE A 180 1.34 -13.63 5.40
C PHE A 180 0.33 -13.66 4.26
N ALA A 181 -0.19 -14.86 3.95
CA ALA A 181 -1.36 -15.02 3.09
C ALA A 181 -2.63 -14.56 3.83
N SER A 182 -2.87 -15.13 5.01
CA SER A 182 -3.94 -14.77 5.92
C SER A 182 -3.36 -14.18 7.19
N MET A 183 -4.02 -13.16 7.75
CA MET A 183 -3.63 -12.51 9.02
C MET A 183 -4.06 -13.32 10.25
N LYS A 184 -4.66 -14.48 10.07
CA LYS A 184 -5.09 -15.36 11.16
C LYS A 184 -3.93 -15.69 12.09
N ASN A 185 -4.18 -15.68 13.40
CA ASN A 185 -3.20 -15.88 14.47
C ASN A 185 -2.11 -14.78 14.54
N GLN A 186 -2.35 -13.61 13.94
CA GLN A 186 -1.43 -12.48 13.96
C GLN A 186 -2.04 -11.28 14.69
N ILE A 187 -1.17 -10.43 15.21
CA ILE A 187 -1.51 -9.06 15.63
C ILE A 187 -0.97 -8.13 14.55
N ILE A 188 -1.85 -7.35 13.94
CA ILE A 188 -1.55 -6.49 12.80
C ILE A 188 -1.73 -5.02 13.20
N PRO A 189 -0.63 -4.30 13.47
CA PRO A 189 -0.68 -2.86 13.68
C PRO A 189 -0.88 -2.14 12.34
N ILE A 190 -1.77 -1.17 12.32
CA ILE A 190 -2.03 -0.29 11.18
C ILE A 190 -1.40 1.06 11.45
N PHE A 191 -0.23 1.27 10.88
CA PHE A 191 0.57 2.47 11.06
C PHE A 191 1.52 2.64 9.86
N SER A 192 1.47 3.79 9.20
CA SER A 192 2.33 4.06 8.04
C SER A 192 3.81 4.01 8.45
N ARG A 193 4.56 3.11 7.80
CA ARG A 193 5.99 2.95 8.07
C ARG A 193 6.74 2.45 6.83
N GLU A 194 8.04 2.67 6.79
CA GLU A 194 8.87 2.10 5.74
C GLU A 194 8.82 0.57 5.80
N GLN A 195 8.59 -0.06 4.64
CA GLN A 195 8.64 -1.51 4.63
C GLN A 195 10.06 -1.98 4.92
N GLY A 196 10.17 -2.98 5.69
CA GLY A 196 11.19 -3.90 6.11
C GLY A 196 12.65 -3.71 5.75
N VAL A 197 13.05 -2.57 5.25
CA VAL A 197 14.43 -2.32 4.81
C VAL A 197 15.42 -2.71 5.90
N GLY A 198 16.23 -3.73 5.61
CA GLY A 198 17.26 -4.21 6.53
C GLY A 198 16.77 -5.07 7.70
N ARG A 199 15.50 -5.49 7.72
CA ARG A 199 14.96 -6.38 8.78
C ARG A 199 15.27 -7.86 8.55
N GLY A 200 15.77 -8.23 7.37
CA GLY A 200 16.11 -9.61 7.05
C GLY A 200 14.89 -10.53 7.11
N ASP A 201 15.01 -11.66 7.83
CA ASP A 201 13.95 -12.68 7.91
C ASP A 201 12.87 -12.39 8.98
N GLN A 202 12.80 -11.17 9.50
CA GLN A 202 11.76 -10.82 10.46
C GLN A 202 10.43 -10.52 9.70
N PRO A 203 9.30 -11.05 10.18
CA PRO A 203 7.99 -10.72 9.61
C PRO A 203 7.74 -9.22 9.60
N ILE A 204 7.21 -8.74 8.48
CA ILE A 204 6.84 -7.33 8.30
C ILE A 204 5.33 -7.25 8.33
N THR A 205 4.82 -6.47 9.27
CA THR A 205 3.40 -6.20 9.43
C THR A 205 3.12 -4.74 9.09
N ALA A 206 2.04 -4.51 8.43
CA ALA A 206 1.36 -3.25 8.08
C ALA A 206 2.25 -2.06 7.67
N LEU A 207 2.05 -1.60 6.49
CA LEU A 207 2.61 -0.36 5.96
C LEU A 207 1.56 0.73 5.77
N GLU A 208 0.27 0.41 5.93
CA GLU A 208 -0.81 1.32 5.58
C GLU A 208 -2.06 1.09 6.42
N ASP A 209 -2.73 2.19 6.72
CA ASP A 209 -4.08 2.18 7.26
C ASP A 209 -5.10 2.00 6.12
N SER A 210 -5.69 0.83 6.04
CA SER A 210 -6.71 0.54 5.03
C SER A 210 -8.14 0.70 5.55
N GLN A 211 -8.36 1.01 6.83
CA GLN A 211 -9.68 0.98 7.44
C GLN A 211 -10.04 2.15 8.34
N SER A 212 -9.19 3.14 8.52
CA SER A 212 -9.59 4.27 9.36
C SER A 212 -10.60 5.16 8.67
N TRP A 213 -11.67 5.40 9.41
CA TRP A 213 -12.85 6.14 9.04
C TRP A 213 -12.79 7.51 9.58
N GLU A 214 -12.66 8.50 9.08
CA GLU A 214 -12.60 9.87 9.54
C GLU A 214 -11.19 10.37 9.84
N GLU A 215 -11.12 11.67 9.82
CA GLU A 215 -9.90 12.48 9.76
C GLU A 215 -8.94 12.34 10.95
N ASP A 216 -9.26 11.51 11.96
CA ASP A 216 -8.59 11.55 13.26
C ASP A 216 -8.01 10.23 13.79
N THR A 217 -7.95 9.15 13.00
CA THR A 217 -7.38 7.90 13.52
C THR A 217 -5.88 7.85 13.39
N ALA A 218 -5.20 7.84 14.51
CA ALA A 218 -3.74 7.77 14.58
C ALA A 218 -3.23 6.37 14.34
N PHE A 219 -3.67 5.43 15.15
CA PHE A 219 -3.19 4.07 15.20
C PHE A 219 -4.35 3.12 15.44
N SER A 220 -4.35 2.02 14.71
CA SER A 220 -5.21 0.88 15.02
C SER A 220 -4.41 -0.42 15.01
N GLU A 221 -4.95 -1.44 15.69
CA GLU A 221 -4.35 -2.75 15.78
C GLU A 221 -5.44 -3.81 15.72
N PHE A 222 -5.28 -4.77 14.81
CA PHE A 222 -6.17 -5.90 14.67
C PHE A 222 -5.54 -7.13 15.32
N ASP A 223 -6.21 -7.69 16.31
CA ASP A 223 -5.81 -8.94 16.98
C ASP A 223 -6.68 -10.09 16.48
N PHE A 224 -6.07 -10.97 15.67
CA PHE A 224 -6.66 -12.20 15.12
C PHE A 224 -6.15 -13.45 15.84
N THR A 225 -5.56 -13.33 17.02
CA THR A 225 -4.99 -14.47 17.77
C THR A 225 -6.04 -15.31 18.46
N ASN A 226 -7.20 -14.73 18.79
CA ASN A 226 -8.31 -15.45 19.37
C ASN A 226 -9.13 -16.14 18.25
N PRO A 227 -9.30 -17.49 18.27
CA PRO A 227 -10.05 -18.19 17.23
C PRO A 227 -11.55 -17.88 17.21
N ASP A 228 -12.10 -17.35 18.31
CA ASP A 228 -13.53 -17.08 18.47
C ASP A 228 -13.87 -15.60 18.39
N ALA A 229 -12.87 -14.72 18.29
CA ALA A 229 -13.07 -13.28 18.26
C ALA A 229 -11.94 -12.53 17.56
N VAL A 230 -12.30 -11.41 16.90
CA VAL A 230 -11.36 -10.39 16.45
C VAL A 230 -11.53 -9.16 17.32
N THR A 231 -10.43 -8.66 17.87
CA THR A 231 -10.43 -7.39 18.61
C THR A 231 -9.69 -6.34 17.81
N VAL A 232 -10.33 -5.18 17.61
CA VAL A 232 -9.70 -4.01 17.00
C VAL A 232 -9.51 -2.95 18.06
N ARG A 233 -8.27 -2.55 18.28
CA ARG A 233 -7.88 -1.45 19.13
C ARG A 233 -7.72 -0.19 18.30
N TYR A 234 -8.18 0.93 18.84
CA TYR A 234 -7.98 2.26 18.28
C TYR A 234 -7.41 3.19 19.35
N ASP A 235 -6.42 4.01 19.01
CA ASP A 235 -5.92 5.07 19.87
C ASP A 235 -6.81 6.34 19.71
N ALA A 236 -8.10 6.14 19.80
CA ALA A 236 -9.14 7.16 19.68
C ALA A 236 -10.34 6.75 20.56
N LEU A 237 -11.20 7.69 20.90
CA LEU A 237 -12.46 7.44 21.62
C LEU A 237 -13.70 7.56 20.73
N THR A 238 -13.51 8.06 19.53
CA THR A 238 -14.56 8.12 18.50
C THR A 238 -14.04 7.41 17.27
N VAL A 239 -14.80 6.42 16.79
CA VAL A 239 -14.46 5.60 15.64
C VAL A 239 -15.71 5.32 14.84
N GLY A 240 -15.61 5.40 13.52
CA GLY A 240 -16.66 4.98 12.60
C GLY A 240 -16.18 3.88 11.65
N GLY A 241 -17.11 3.21 11.00
CA GLY A 241 -16.79 2.15 10.06
C GLY A 241 -17.97 1.65 9.25
N HIS A 242 -17.69 0.71 8.33
CA HIS A 242 -18.74 0.03 7.59
C HIS A 242 -18.62 -1.48 7.71
N VAL A 243 -19.74 -2.15 7.77
CA VAL A 243 -19.87 -3.60 7.65
C VAL A 243 -20.62 -3.91 6.36
N MET A 244 -20.05 -4.78 5.53
CA MET A 244 -20.63 -5.12 4.24
C MET A 244 -20.42 -6.60 3.94
N GLN A 245 -21.35 -7.18 3.17
CA GLN A 245 -21.24 -8.53 2.67
C GLN A 245 -21.41 -8.53 1.15
N ALA A 246 -20.46 -9.15 0.47
CA ALA A 246 -20.53 -9.37 -0.96
C ALA A 246 -20.82 -10.85 -1.28
N ASP A 247 -21.31 -11.10 -2.48
CA ASP A 247 -21.56 -12.46 -2.97
C ASP A 247 -20.27 -13.26 -3.21
N ASN A 248 -19.17 -12.57 -3.42
CA ASN A 248 -17.84 -13.15 -3.60
C ASN A 248 -16.75 -12.12 -3.24
N MET A 249 -15.52 -12.59 -3.03
CA MET A 249 -14.40 -11.75 -2.59
C MET A 249 -14.02 -10.63 -3.59
N LEU A 250 -14.18 -10.82 -4.90
CA LEU A 250 -13.93 -9.75 -5.87
C LEU A 250 -14.96 -8.62 -5.74
N ASN A 251 -16.22 -8.94 -5.47
CA ASN A 251 -17.25 -7.93 -5.22
C ASN A 251 -17.03 -7.19 -3.91
N SER A 252 -16.40 -7.81 -2.89
CA SER A 252 -15.98 -7.10 -1.68
C SER A 252 -14.99 -5.97 -2.01
N ILE A 253 -14.05 -6.21 -2.94
CA ILE A 253 -13.12 -5.17 -3.42
C ILE A 253 -13.89 -4.06 -4.15
N THR A 254 -14.93 -4.40 -4.93
CA THR A 254 -15.78 -3.39 -5.57
C THR A 254 -16.47 -2.52 -4.53
N MET A 255 -17.10 -3.12 -3.53
CA MET A 255 -17.77 -2.39 -2.45
C MET A 255 -16.80 -1.52 -1.65
N LEU A 256 -15.58 -1.99 -1.38
CA LEU A 256 -14.52 -1.19 -0.78
C LEU A 256 -14.15 0.00 -1.66
N THR A 257 -13.86 -0.24 -2.94
CA THR A 257 -13.39 0.81 -3.86
C THR A 257 -14.50 1.78 -4.30
N ASP A 258 -15.76 1.43 -4.19
CA ASP A 258 -16.88 2.37 -4.33
C ASP A 258 -16.86 3.42 -3.21
N PHE A 259 -16.37 3.05 -2.04
CA PHE A 259 -16.19 3.96 -0.91
C PHE A 259 -14.86 4.73 -0.98
N VAL A 260 -13.70 4.03 -0.97
CA VAL A 260 -12.39 4.68 -0.91
C VAL A 260 -11.96 5.30 -2.25
N GLY A 261 -12.62 4.92 -3.34
CA GLY A 261 -12.31 5.31 -4.71
C GLY A 261 -11.47 4.28 -5.46
N LYS A 262 -11.49 4.37 -6.77
CA LYS A 262 -10.73 3.51 -7.68
C LYS A 262 -9.49 4.23 -8.19
N MET A 263 -8.43 3.48 -8.48
CA MET A 263 -7.21 4.04 -9.06
C MET A 263 -7.47 4.58 -10.47
N PRO A 264 -6.94 5.77 -10.81
CA PRO A 264 -6.92 6.26 -12.18
C PRO A 264 -6.16 5.32 -13.10
N THR A 265 -6.62 5.19 -14.34
CA THR A 265 -5.98 4.32 -15.33
C THR A 265 -4.59 4.83 -15.72
N LEU A 266 -3.64 3.93 -15.89
CA LEU A 266 -2.32 4.22 -16.45
C LEU A 266 -2.41 4.62 -17.93
N PRO A 267 -1.55 5.54 -18.43
CA PRO A 267 -1.46 5.87 -19.84
C PRO A 267 -1.00 4.67 -20.68
N GLU A 268 -1.36 4.66 -21.97
CA GLU A 268 -1.11 3.50 -22.84
C GLU A 268 0.37 3.23 -23.12
N TRP A 269 1.20 4.26 -23.09
CA TRP A 269 2.62 4.11 -23.38
C TRP A 269 3.34 3.13 -22.42
N VAL A 270 2.82 2.90 -21.19
CA VAL A 270 3.41 1.95 -20.24
C VAL A 270 3.41 0.50 -20.75
N ASP A 271 2.49 0.15 -21.64
CA ASP A 271 2.39 -1.19 -22.22
C ASP A 271 3.40 -1.42 -23.37
N ASN A 272 4.05 -0.35 -23.85
CA ASN A 272 4.96 -0.43 -24.99
C ASN A 272 6.31 -1.09 -24.67
N GLY A 273 6.67 -1.26 -23.40
CA GLY A 273 7.92 -1.91 -23.01
C GLY A 273 8.45 -1.51 -21.65
N ALA A 274 9.76 -1.59 -21.51
CA ALA A 274 10.46 -1.36 -20.26
C ALA A 274 10.60 0.13 -19.90
N ILE A 275 10.53 0.41 -18.61
CA ILE A 275 11.01 1.65 -18.00
C ILE A 275 12.41 1.37 -17.46
N LEU A 276 13.44 1.96 -18.06
CA LEU A 276 14.81 1.75 -17.66
C LEU A 276 15.17 2.68 -16.49
N GLY A 277 15.38 2.13 -15.31
CA GLY A 277 15.91 2.88 -14.15
C GLY A 277 17.44 2.98 -14.29
N ILE A 278 17.94 4.19 -14.54
CA ILE A 278 19.35 4.44 -14.81
C ILE A 278 19.81 5.65 -13.99
N GLN A 279 21.00 5.57 -13.41
CA GLN A 279 21.68 6.65 -12.70
C GLN A 279 23.06 6.88 -13.33
N GLY A 280 23.64 8.07 -13.13
CA GLY A 280 25.00 8.38 -13.59
C GLY A 280 25.06 9.34 -14.77
N GLY A 281 24.00 10.11 -15.01
CA GLY A 281 23.98 11.25 -15.90
C GLY A 281 23.63 10.95 -17.35
N GLN A 282 23.47 12.02 -18.11
CA GLN A 282 22.93 12.05 -19.47
C GLN A 282 23.63 11.12 -20.44
N GLU A 283 24.96 11.16 -20.53
CA GLU A 283 25.75 10.34 -21.48
C GLU A 283 25.56 8.82 -21.24
N LYS A 284 25.53 8.41 -19.96
CA LYS A 284 25.28 7.00 -19.61
C LYS A 284 23.88 6.56 -20.03
N VAL A 285 22.86 7.40 -19.79
CA VAL A 285 21.47 7.12 -20.15
C VAL A 285 21.34 6.92 -21.65
N GLU A 286 21.83 7.88 -22.46
CA GLU A 286 21.79 7.79 -23.92
C GLU A 286 22.46 6.51 -24.44
N ARG A 287 23.65 6.19 -23.93
CA ARG A 287 24.37 4.99 -24.32
C ARG A 287 23.58 3.71 -24.04
N ILE A 288 22.95 3.62 -22.85
CA ILE A 288 22.19 2.43 -22.47
C ILE A 288 20.88 2.32 -23.27
N VAL A 289 20.19 3.44 -23.54
CA VAL A 289 19.00 3.45 -24.40
C VAL A 289 19.35 3.00 -25.82
N LYS A 290 20.41 3.57 -26.43
CA LYS A 290 20.90 3.18 -27.77
C LYS A 290 21.28 1.70 -27.85
N GLU A 291 21.93 1.17 -26.82
CA GLU A 291 22.26 -0.26 -26.74
C GLU A 291 20.99 -1.12 -26.63
N GLY A 292 20.01 -0.68 -25.84
CA GLY A 292 18.71 -1.38 -25.71
C GLY A 292 17.99 -1.54 -27.04
N LEU A 293 17.94 -0.49 -27.84
CA LEU A 293 17.33 -0.53 -29.15
C LEU A 293 18.05 -1.51 -30.09
N LYS A 294 19.39 -1.61 -30.01
CA LYS A 294 20.17 -2.60 -30.76
C LYS A 294 19.92 -4.05 -30.32
N GLN A 295 19.60 -4.24 -29.03
CA GLN A 295 19.31 -5.55 -28.42
C GLN A 295 17.82 -5.97 -28.57
N ASP A 296 17.05 -5.27 -29.41
CA ASP A 296 15.60 -5.49 -29.58
C ASP A 296 14.82 -5.43 -28.23
N CYS A 297 15.27 -4.55 -27.33
CA CYS A 297 14.56 -4.26 -26.09
C CYS A 297 13.49 -3.19 -26.35
N PRO A 298 12.22 -3.47 -26.13
CA PRO A 298 11.19 -2.44 -26.23
C PRO A 298 11.32 -1.48 -25.04
N VAL A 299 11.85 -0.29 -25.29
CA VAL A 299 12.03 0.77 -24.28
C VAL A 299 10.88 1.74 -24.39
N ALA A 300 10.02 1.82 -23.36
CA ALA A 300 8.92 2.77 -23.29
C ALA A 300 9.34 4.08 -22.60
N ALA A 301 10.20 3.98 -21.58
CA ALA A 301 10.64 5.13 -20.81
C ALA A 301 12.01 4.92 -20.16
N VAL A 302 12.59 6.04 -19.71
CA VAL A 302 13.67 6.03 -18.71
C VAL A 302 13.13 6.62 -17.41
N TRP A 303 13.62 6.11 -16.28
CA TRP A 303 13.40 6.70 -14.96
C TRP A 303 14.73 7.11 -14.35
N LEU A 304 14.88 8.39 -14.08
CA LEU A 304 16.12 9.03 -13.68
C LEU A 304 16.00 9.49 -12.23
N GLN A 305 16.44 8.62 -11.31
CA GLN A 305 16.36 8.90 -9.88
C GLN A 305 17.29 10.04 -9.48
N ASP A 306 18.48 10.07 -10.06
CA ASP A 306 19.57 11.01 -9.74
C ASP A 306 19.51 12.33 -10.51
N TRP A 307 18.38 12.68 -11.12
CA TRP A 307 18.22 13.89 -11.91
C TRP A 307 18.55 15.19 -11.15
N SER A 308 18.35 15.18 -9.82
CA SER A 308 18.69 16.31 -8.93
C SER A 308 20.11 16.25 -8.35
N GLY A 309 20.92 15.27 -8.79
CA GLY A 309 22.29 15.05 -8.35
C GLY A 309 22.42 14.13 -7.14
N THR A 310 23.64 13.66 -6.92
CA THR A 310 23.98 12.70 -5.87
C THR A 310 25.13 13.18 -4.98
N HIS A 311 25.20 12.61 -3.78
CA HIS A 311 26.36 12.66 -2.89
C HIS A 311 26.64 11.28 -2.31
N SER A 312 27.88 11.05 -1.88
CA SER A 312 28.29 9.76 -1.31
C SER A 312 28.18 9.73 0.20
N GLN A 313 27.79 8.57 0.72
CA GLN A 313 27.79 8.26 2.14
C GLN A 313 28.41 6.88 2.34
N GLU A 314 29.24 6.73 3.38
CA GLU A 314 29.79 5.42 3.76
C GLU A 314 28.67 4.45 4.14
N ALA A 315 28.74 3.21 3.64
CA ALA A 315 27.89 2.13 4.05
C ALA A 315 28.10 1.74 5.51
N PRO A 316 27.10 1.15 6.19
CA PRO A 316 27.24 0.71 7.60
C PRO A 316 28.38 -0.29 7.82
N TYR A 317 28.72 -1.06 6.79
CA TYR A 317 29.75 -2.10 6.84
C TYR A 317 30.63 -2.05 5.58
N GLY A 318 31.94 -2.16 5.76
CA GLY A 318 32.92 -2.10 4.67
C GLY A 318 33.23 -0.68 4.20
N ASN A 319 34.22 -0.56 3.32
CA ASN A 319 34.65 0.73 2.75
C ASN A 319 33.82 1.12 1.50
N MET A 320 32.55 0.73 1.46
CA MET A 320 31.68 1.00 0.32
C MET A 320 30.95 2.33 0.45
N GLN A 321 30.70 2.97 -0.66
CA GLN A 321 29.94 4.22 -0.72
C GLN A 321 28.51 3.93 -1.17
N ILE A 322 27.52 4.44 -0.44
CA ILE A 322 26.12 4.47 -0.86
C ILE A 322 25.87 5.79 -1.54
N SER A 323 25.32 5.74 -2.74
CA SER A 323 24.84 6.94 -3.42
C SER A 323 23.55 7.43 -2.76
N ARG A 324 23.52 8.70 -2.37
CA ARG A 324 22.36 9.40 -1.84
C ARG A 324 21.97 10.56 -2.74
N LEU A 325 20.68 10.84 -2.85
CA LEU A 325 20.17 11.93 -3.68
C LEU A 325 20.22 13.27 -2.94
N TRP A 326 20.51 14.34 -3.68
CA TRP A 326 20.21 15.67 -3.23
C TRP A 326 18.71 15.92 -3.32
N TRP A 327 18.03 16.03 -2.19
CA TRP A 327 16.61 16.37 -2.16
C TRP A 327 16.41 17.88 -2.35
N ASN A 328 16.70 18.34 -3.57
CA ASN A 328 16.61 19.76 -3.98
C ASN A 328 16.10 19.81 -5.42
N TRP A 329 14.84 19.80 -5.60
CA TRP A 329 14.05 19.43 -6.77
C TRP A 329 14.28 20.34 -7.98
N GLU A 330 15.48 20.34 -8.50
CA GLU A 330 15.91 20.92 -9.76
C GLU A 330 16.96 20.04 -10.43
N SER A 331 17.04 20.10 -11.77
CA SER A 331 18.02 19.31 -12.52
C SER A 331 19.46 19.67 -12.17
N ASP A 332 20.28 18.66 -11.93
CA ASP A 332 21.72 18.80 -11.69
C ASP A 332 22.44 19.11 -13.00
N SER A 333 23.00 20.30 -13.14
CA SER A 333 23.67 20.72 -14.37
C SER A 333 24.98 20.01 -14.66
N LYS A 334 25.53 19.25 -13.71
CA LYS A 334 26.73 18.44 -13.90
C LYS A 334 26.38 17.07 -14.47
N LEU A 335 25.33 16.42 -13.95
CA LEU A 335 24.88 15.11 -14.45
C LEU A 335 24.03 15.24 -15.71
N TYR A 336 23.20 16.29 -15.77
CA TYR A 336 22.26 16.55 -16.87
C TYR A 336 22.38 17.99 -17.37
N PRO A 337 23.47 18.31 -18.09
CA PRO A 337 23.78 19.71 -18.48
C PRO A 337 22.75 20.33 -19.42
N THR A 338 22.05 19.52 -20.22
CA THR A 338 21.00 19.96 -21.16
C THR A 338 19.68 19.27 -20.87
N TRP A 339 19.24 19.29 -19.59
CA TRP A 339 18.11 18.48 -19.11
C TRP A 339 16.85 18.59 -19.98
N THR A 340 16.42 19.80 -20.32
CA THR A 340 15.17 20.00 -21.07
C THR A 340 15.28 19.49 -22.51
N GLU A 341 16.38 19.81 -23.17
CA GLU A 341 16.70 19.33 -24.52
C GLU A 341 16.85 17.82 -24.53
N PHE A 342 17.57 17.28 -23.54
CA PHE A 342 17.77 15.83 -23.40
C PHE A 342 16.45 15.06 -23.24
N VAL A 343 15.51 15.54 -22.42
CA VAL A 343 14.18 14.94 -22.28
C VAL A 343 13.40 15.00 -23.60
N GLN A 344 13.53 16.10 -24.34
CA GLN A 344 12.90 16.26 -25.66
C GLN A 344 13.53 15.31 -26.68
N ASP A 345 14.85 15.22 -26.75
CA ASP A 345 15.58 14.35 -27.69
C ASP A 345 15.21 12.87 -27.46
N LEU A 346 15.15 12.42 -26.19
CA LEU A 346 14.70 11.06 -25.87
C LEU A 346 13.32 10.74 -26.45
N ARG A 347 12.41 11.69 -26.36
CA ARG A 347 11.04 11.55 -26.86
C ARG A 347 10.97 11.61 -28.39
N GLU A 348 11.63 12.60 -29.01
CA GLU A 348 11.54 12.84 -30.45
C GLU A 348 12.36 11.86 -31.28
N GLU A 349 13.60 11.55 -30.85
CA GLU A 349 14.49 10.67 -31.61
C GLU A 349 14.21 9.17 -31.35
N TYR A 350 13.86 8.80 -30.10
CA TYR A 350 13.76 7.40 -29.71
C TYR A 350 12.35 6.96 -29.35
N GLY A 351 11.39 7.88 -29.21
CA GLY A 351 10.03 7.59 -28.71
C GLY A 351 10.05 7.18 -27.23
N VAL A 352 11.06 7.59 -26.47
CA VAL A 352 11.30 7.19 -25.07
C VAL A 352 10.86 8.31 -24.12
N THR A 353 9.94 8.02 -23.27
CA THR A 353 9.41 8.94 -22.26
C THR A 353 10.37 9.05 -21.05
N THR A 354 10.38 10.19 -20.38
CA THR A 354 11.24 10.42 -19.21
C THR A 354 10.42 10.57 -17.93
N LEU A 355 10.82 9.84 -16.87
CA LEU A 355 10.32 9.99 -15.51
C LEU A 355 11.45 10.41 -14.57
N ALA A 356 11.12 11.19 -13.55
CA ALA A 356 12.05 11.67 -12.53
C ALA A 356 11.71 11.09 -11.14
N TYR A 357 12.26 11.71 -10.08
CA TYR A 357 12.09 11.32 -8.69
C TYR A 357 11.79 12.55 -7.82
N ILE A 358 10.83 12.42 -6.93
CA ILE A 358 10.45 13.44 -5.95
C ILE A 358 10.10 12.75 -4.62
N ASN A 359 10.35 13.44 -3.50
CA ASN A 359 9.85 13.07 -2.19
C ASN A 359 9.48 14.33 -1.36
N PRO A 360 8.84 14.21 -0.18
CA PRO A 360 8.37 15.36 0.59
C PRO A 360 9.46 16.05 1.41
N PHE A 361 10.72 15.74 1.19
CA PHE A 361 11.81 16.39 1.89
C PHE A 361 12.47 17.47 1.04
N VAL A 362 13.10 18.41 1.71
CA VAL A 362 14.06 19.35 1.12
C VAL A 362 15.35 19.33 1.93
N ALA A 363 16.49 19.18 1.24
CA ALA A 363 17.81 19.08 1.85
C ALA A 363 18.58 20.39 1.74
N ASN A 364 19.43 20.67 2.72
CA ASN A 364 20.32 21.82 2.69
C ASN A 364 21.49 21.54 1.74
N VAL A 365 21.43 22.13 0.57
CA VAL A 365 22.44 21.98 -0.48
C VAL A 365 23.61 22.98 -0.38
N SER A 366 23.79 23.68 0.74
CA SER A 366 24.89 24.62 0.92
C SER A 366 26.28 24.01 0.76
N SER A 367 26.42 22.69 0.97
CA SER A 367 27.66 21.94 0.76
C SER A 367 27.81 21.38 -0.65
N LYS A 368 26.80 21.50 -1.51
CA LYS A 368 26.88 21.13 -2.92
C LYS A 368 27.70 22.20 -3.66
N THR A 369 28.85 21.82 -4.20
CA THR A 369 29.82 22.75 -4.76
C THR A 369 29.41 23.36 -6.09
N ASP A 370 28.50 22.66 -6.82
CA ASP A 370 28.04 23.05 -8.14
C ASP A 370 26.66 22.47 -8.44
N GLY A 371 26.06 22.87 -9.56
CA GLY A 371 24.85 22.23 -10.09
C GLY A 371 23.56 22.59 -9.37
N TYR A 372 23.48 23.63 -8.54
CA TYR A 372 22.21 24.12 -8.00
C TYR A 372 22.03 25.63 -8.17
N ARG A 373 20.80 26.08 -8.32
CA ARG A 373 20.40 27.51 -8.47
C ARG A 373 19.65 27.99 -7.24
N ARG A 374 18.94 27.11 -6.55
CA ARG A 374 18.13 27.41 -5.36
C ARG A 374 18.49 26.46 -4.24
N ASN A 375 18.41 26.93 -2.99
CA ASN A 375 18.46 26.09 -1.81
C ASN A 375 17.05 26.04 -1.20
N LEU A 376 16.27 25.03 -1.58
CA LEU A 376 14.88 24.90 -1.17
C LEU A 376 14.73 24.71 0.35
N PHE A 377 15.73 24.13 1.02
CA PHE A 377 15.73 24.00 2.48
C PHE A 377 15.80 25.38 3.18
N LEU A 378 16.68 26.26 2.73
CA LEU A 378 16.77 27.61 3.32
C LEU A 378 15.53 28.44 3.03
N GLU A 379 14.95 28.31 1.84
CA GLU A 379 13.68 28.96 1.49
C GLU A 379 12.54 28.44 2.39
N ALA A 380 12.43 27.12 2.55
CA ALA A 380 11.42 26.49 3.37
C ALA A 380 11.58 26.81 4.87
N THR A 381 12.83 26.88 5.36
CA THR A 381 13.11 27.30 6.73
C THR A 381 12.64 28.74 6.96
N LYS A 382 12.98 29.66 6.05
CA LYS A 382 12.58 31.08 6.15
C LYS A 382 11.06 31.23 6.07
N GLY A 383 10.38 30.43 5.26
CA GLY A 383 8.94 30.48 5.07
C GLY A 383 8.13 29.73 6.14
N GLY A 384 8.78 28.92 6.98
CA GLY A 384 8.10 28.04 7.94
C GLY A 384 7.28 26.97 7.23
N TYR A 385 7.81 26.36 6.15
CA TYR A 385 7.11 25.43 5.28
C TYR A 385 7.32 23.96 5.66
N MET A 386 8.20 23.69 6.60
CA MET A 386 8.52 22.35 7.07
C MET A 386 7.92 22.09 8.46
N VAL A 387 7.73 20.83 8.79
CA VAL A 387 7.35 20.39 10.13
C VAL A 387 8.35 20.98 11.15
N GLN A 388 7.83 21.51 12.25
CA GLN A 388 8.62 22.20 13.27
C GLN A 388 8.83 21.32 14.49
N ASN A 389 9.90 21.61 15.23
CA ASN A 389 10.16 21.04 16.54
C ASN A 389 9.96 22.15 17.61
N SER A 390 9.04 21.95 18.53
CA SER A 390 8.65 22.92 19.56
C SER A 390 9.74 23.13 20.62
N THR A 391 10.60 22.13 20.86
CA THR A 391 11.70 22.22 21.82
C THR A 391 12.83 23.11 21.31
N THR A 392 13.17 22.97 20.01
CA THR A 392 14.25 23.77 19.40
C THR A 392 13.74 25.08 18.80
N ASN A 393 12.42 25.29 18.71
CA ASN A 393 11.76 26.38 17.98
C ASN A 393 12.24 26.50 16.53
N GLY A 394 12.58 25.37 15.89
CA GLY A 394 13.09 25.30 14.53
C GLY A 394 12.48 24.15 13.75
N THR A 395 12.99 23.92 12.55
CA THR A 395 12.60 22.79 11.71
C THR A 395 12.91 21.44 12.39
N ALA A 396 11.99 20.49 12.33
CA ALA A 396 12.26 19.10 12.69
C ALA A 396 13.24 18.49 11.66
N ILE A 397 14.51 18.38 12.06
CA ILE A 397 15.57 17.95 11.16
C ILE A 397 15.65 16.43 11.10
N ILE A 398 15.71 15.92 9.87
CA ILE A 398 16.16 14.58 9.56
C ILE A 398 17.49 14.66 8.79
N SER A 399 18.27 13.58 8.88
CA SER A 399 19.53 13.49 8.14
C SER A 399 19.30 12.81 6.79
N SER A 400 19.66 13.51 5.70
CA SER A 400 19.72 12.91 4.35
C SER A 400 21.10 12.27 4.08
N GLY A 401 21.80 11.85 5.12
CA GLY A 401 23.17 11.36 5.07
C GLY A 401 24.08 12.16 6.01
N LYS A 402 25.35 11.73 6.15
CA LYS A 402 26.28 12.31 7.12
C LYS A 402 26.49 13.81 6.86
N GLY A 403 26.05 14.65 7.80
CA GLY A 403 26.24 16.10 7.77
C GLY A 403 25.25 16.87 6.89
N ILE A 404 24.25 16.21 6.28
CA ILE A 404 23.24 16.88 5.46
C ILE A 404 21.93 16.96 6.23
N GLN A 405 21.49 18.19 6.49
CA GLN A 405 20.19 18.48 7.10
C GLN A 405 19.09 18.44 6.03
N ALA A 406 17.98 17.82 6.35
CA ALA A 406 16.75 17.87 5.58
C ALA A 406 15.55 18.09 6.50
N GLY A 407 14.46 18.58 5.95
CA GLY A 407 13.18 18.69 6.65
C GLY A 407 12.05 18.20 5.78
N ILE A 408 11.01 17.65 6.41
CA ILE A 408 9.80 17.22 5.73
C ILE A 408 8.82 18.38 5.60
N LEU A 409 8.15 18.48 4.46
CA LEU A 409 7.13 19.50 4.20
C LEU A 409 5.93 19.36 5.14
N ASP A 410 5.48 20.46 5.72
CA ASP A 410 4.23 20.49 6.48
C ASP A 410 3.04 20.70 5.52
N LEU A 411 2.39 19.61 5.14
CA LEU A 411 1.24 19.64 4.22
C LEU A 411 -0.06 20.16 4.87
N THR A 412 -0.09 20.36 6.18
CA THR A 412 -1.20 21.04 6.85
C THR A 412 -1.17 22.54 6.60
N ASN A 413 -0.01 23.08 6.22
CA ASN A 413 0.19 24.49 5.94
C ASN A 413 -0.10 24.83 4.48
N GLN A 414 -1.17 25.58 4.23
CA GLN A 414 -1.51 26.01 2.87
C GLN A 414 -0.41 26.81 2.17
N LYS A 415 0.40 27.54 2.91
CA LYS A 415 1.55 28.29 2.33
C LYS A 415 2.62 27.33 1.79
N THR A 416 2.86 26.23 2.50
CA THR A 416 3.74 25.15 2.04
C THR A 416 3.24 24.56 0.72
N ARG A 417 1.96 24.20 0.67
CA ARG A 417 1.33 23.66 -0.55
C ARG A 417 1.47 24.62 -1.72
N THR A 418 1.19 25.91 -1.52
CA THR A 418 1.32 26.92 -2.57
C THR A 418 2.76 27.09 -3.06
N TRP A 419 3.72 27.20 -2.14
CA TRP A 419 5.12 27.34 -2.47
C TRP A 419 5.68 26.11 -3.20
N PHE A 420 5.40 24.91 -2.67
CA PHE A 420 5.94 23.70 -3.26
C PHE A 420 5.27 23.33 -4.59
N ALA A 421 3.99 23.67 -4.77
CA ALA A 421 3.33 23.59 -6.07
C ALA A 421 4.03 24.45 -7.13
N ASP A 422 4.47 25.67 -6.77
CA ASP A 422 5.26 26.53 -7.67
C ASP A 422 6.63 25.93 -8.02
N VAL A 423 7.31 25.30 -7.04
CA VAL A 423 8.55 24.54 -7.28
C VAL A 423 8.31 23.42 -8.28
N LEU A 424 7.27 22.59 -8.06
CA LEU A 424 6.94 21.49 -8.94
C LEU A 424 6.61 21.92 -10.37
N ARG A 425 5.77 22.96 -10.51
CA ARG A 425 5.41 23.46 -11.85
C ARG A 425 6.64 23.96 -12.61
N LYS A 426 7.49 24.75 -11.97
CA LYS A 426 8.61 25.43 -12.63
C LYS A 426 9.83 24.55 -12.85
N GLN A 427 10.15 23.69 -11.89
CA GLN A 427 11.42 22.95 -11.89
C GLN A 427 11.27 21.48 -12.31
N VAL A 428 10.09 20.91 -12.15
CA VAL A 428 9.82 19.50 -12.45
C VAL A 428 8.98 19.37 -13.72
N TRP A 429 7.72 19.78 -13.66
CA TRP A 429 6.77 19.52 -14.74
C TRP A 429 7.03 20.34 -16.02
N ASN A 430 7.54 21.56 -15.90
CA ASN A 430 7.86 22.39 -17.06
C ASN A 430 9.04 21.86 -17.92
N THR A 431 9.57 20.70 -17.58
CA THR A 431 10.66 20.03 -18.31
C THR A 431 10.17 18.90 -19.21
N ASN A 432 8.86 18.81 -19.48
CA ASN A 432 8.22 17.84 -20.36
C ASN A 432 8.37 16.37 -19.96
N ILE A 433 8.66 16.09 -18.68
CA ILE A 433 8.64 14.71 -18.16
C ILE A 433 7.20 14.19 -18.04
N SER A 434 7.02 12.89 -18.22
CA SER A 434 5.71 12.22 -18.16
C SER A 434 5.49 11.43 -16.86
N GLY A 435 6.17 11.79 -15.80
CA GLY A 435 5.89 11.18 -14.49
C GLY A 435 7.04 11.26 -13.52
N VAL A 436 6.76 10.80 -12.31
CA VAL A 436 7.74 10.75 -11.23
C VAL A 436 7.48 9.56 -10.31
N MET A 437 8.55 9.04 -9.71
CA MET A 437 8.45 8.33 -8.43
C MET A 437 8.12 9.37 -7.36
N TRP A 438 7.00 9.18 -6.68
CA TRP A 438 6.50 10.05 -5.63
C TRP A 438 6.72 9.35 -4.29
N ASP A 439 7.97 9.39 -3.86
CA ASP A 439 8.50 8.56 -2.80
C ASP A 439 8.19 9.08 -1.40
N PHE A 440 8.37 8.26 -0.38
CA PHE A 440 8.12 8.55 1.02
C PHE A 440 6.66 8.94 1.33
N GLY A 441 6.45 9.55 2.51
CA GLY A 441 5.16 9.96 3.08
C GLY A 441 4.96 9.40 4.50
N GLU A 442 5.64 8.30 4.83
CA GLU A 442 5.58 7.59 6.09
C GLU A 442 6.60 8.07 7.16
N TYR A 443 7.33 9.15 6.90
CA TYR A 443 8.38 9.64 7.82
C TYR A 443 7.95 10.82 8.68
N THR A 444 6.67 11.20 8.68
CA THR A 444 6.21 12.29 9.54
C THR A 444 6.53 11.98 10.99
N PRO A 445 7.27 12.86 11.71
CA PRO A 445 7.65 12.60 13.10
C PRO A 445 6.42 12.51 14.01
N ILE A 446 6.48 11.61 14.99
CA ILE A 446 5.42 11.35 15.98
C ILE A 446 5.82 11.75 17.40
N THR A 447 6.94 12.44 17.56
CA THR A 447 7.43 12.86 18.88
C THR A 447 6.57 13.98 19.46
N PRO A 448 6.44 14.09 20.78
CA PRO A 448 5.60 15.11 21.43
C PRO A 448 6.01 16.56 21.14
N ASP A 449 7.23 16.75 20.68
CA ASP A 449 7.75 18.07 20.28
C ASP A 449 7.54 18.39 18.79
N THR A 450 6.93 17.48 18.03
CA THR A 450 6.54 17.72 16.64
C THR A 450 5.39 18.72 16.58
N LYS A 451 5.53 19.75 15.76
CA LYS A 451 4.54 20.81 15.59
C LYS A 451 4.18 20.97 14.13
N LEU A 452 2.89 20.91 13.84
CA LEU A 452 2.28 21.17 12.55
C LEU A 452 1.52 22.50 12.57
N ALA A 453 1.47 23.20 11.43
CA ALA A 453 0.94 24.56 11.38
C ALA A 453 -0.56 24.65 11.65
N ASN A 454 -1.36 23.72 11.16
CA ASN A 454 -2.82 23.78 11.22
C ASN A 454 -3.45 22.60 11.98
N ILE A 455 -2.67 21.83 12.70
CA ILE A 455 -3.16 20.75 13.56
C ILE A 455 -2.78 21.11 15.00
N SER A 456 -3.79 21.27 15.85
CA SER A 456 -3.60 21.52 17.29
C SER A 456 -3.51 20.23 18.11
N SER A 457 -3.93 19.10 17.54
CA SER A 457 -3.78 17.77 18.12
C SER A 457 -2.32 17.27 17.99
N ASP A 458 -2.01 16.18 18.69
CA ASP A 458 -0.72 15.52 18.61
C ASP A 458 -0.41 15.16 17.13
N ALA A 459 0.82 15.41 16.67
CA ALA A 459 1.27 15.06 15.32
C ALA A 459 1.14 13.55 15.03
N TYR A 460 1.10 12.72 16.06
CA TYR A 460 0.79 11.31 16.00
C TYR A 460 -0.50 11.01 15.24
N PHE A 461 -1.57 11.81 15.43
CA PHE A 461 -2.85 11.65 14.71
C PHE A 461 -2.76 11.97 13.22
N TYR A 462 -1.80 12.78 12.79
CA TYR A 462 -1.63 13.15 11.40
C TYR A 462 -0.72 12.18 10.63
N HIS A 463 0.03 11.33 11.32
CA HIS A 463 1.04 10.47 10.71
C HIS A 463 0.45 9.58 9.62
N ASN A 464 -0.62 8.85 9.90
CA ASN A 464 -1.30 7.98 8.93
C ASN A 464 -2.04 8.76 7.82
N GLN A 465 -2.36 10.04 8.03
CA GLN A 465 -3.02 10.88 7.02
C GLN A 465 -2.02 11.47 6.02
N TYR A 466 -0.78 11.66 6.42
CA TYR A 466 0.23 12.30 5.58
C TYR A 466 0.41 11.66 4.20
N PRO A 467 0.48 10.31 4.04
CA PRO A 467 0.55 9.67 2.73
C PRO A 467 -0.60 10.04 1.80
N ARG A 468 -1.84 10.10 2.32
CA ARG A 468 -3.01 10.52 1.57
C ARG A 468 -2.90 11.98 1.13
N ASP A 469 -2.54 12.88 2.03
CA ASP A 469 -2.38 14.30 1.72
C ASP A 469 -1.25 14.53 0.71
N TRP A 470 -0.19 13.73 0.77
CA TRP A 470 0.89 13.73 -0.19
C TRP A 470 0.41 13.31 -1.59
N ALA A 471 -0.42 12.27 -1.69
CA ALA A 471 -1.03 11.84 -2.94
C ALA A 471 -2.03 12.88 -3.49
N ILE A 472 -2.90 13.44 -2.64
CA ILE A 472 -3.85 14.51 -3.02
C ILE A 472 -3.09 15.74 -3.55
N PHE A 473 -2.08 16.17 -2.84
CA PHE A 473 -1.29 17.34 -3.21
C PHE A 473 -0.64 17.16 -4.58
N GLN A 474 0.05 16.04 -4.78
CA GLN A 474 0.67 15.70 -6.06
C GLN A 474 -0.32 15.76 -7.21
N ARG A 475 -1.43 15.05 -7.08
CA ARG A 475 -2.43 14.97 -8.15
C ARG A 475 -3.06 16.34 -8.44
N SER A 476 -3.25 17.17 -7.43
CA SER A 476 -3.79 18.53 -7.62
C SER A 476 -2.90 19.40 -8.49
N VAL A 477 -1.57 19.31 -8.30
CA VAL A 477 -0.59 20.04 -9.11
C VAL A 477 -0.45 19.44 -10.51
N ALA A 478 -0.39 18.10 -10.61
CA ALA A 478 -0.25 17.41 -11.89
C ALA A 478 -1.43 17.68 -12.84
N LYS A 479 -2.66 17.77 -12.32
CA LYS A 479 -3.87 18.07 -13.11
C LYS A 479 -3.83 19.40 -13.89
N GLU A 480 -2.99 20.33 -13.44
CA GLU A 480 -2.83 21.62 -14.09
C GLU A 480 -1.84 21.58 -15.29
N MET A 481 -1.15 20.45 -15.47
CA MET A 481 -0.07 20.33 -16.45
C MET A 481 -0.58 19.75 -17.79
N PRO A 482 -0.02 20.20 -18.94
CA PRO A 482 -0.48 19.76 -20.26
C PRO A 482 -0.39 18.25 -20.50
N LEU A 483 0.61 17.58 -19.91
CA LEU A 483 0.84 16.14 -20.08
C LEU A 483 0.11 15.28 -19.04
N PHE A 484 -0.85 15.82 -18.29
CA PHE A 484 -1.48 15.11 -17.17
C PHE A 484 -1.99 13.70 -17.53
N GLU A 485 -2.64 13.53 -18.69
CA GLU A 485 -3.17 12.24 -19.13
C GLU A 485 -2.08 11.23 -19.53
N GLU A 486 -0.85 11.70 -19.77
CA GLU A 486 0.32 10.87 -20.06
C GLU A 486 1.14 10.58 -18.82
N MET A 487 0.80 11.16 -17.65
CA MET A 487 1.62 11.05 -16.45
C MET A 487 1.45 9.73 -15.73
N VAL A 488 2.59 9.18 -15.30
CA VAL A 488 2.68 8.09 -14.32
C VAL A 488 3.28 8.62 -13.03
N THR A 489 2.54 8.45 -11.93
CA THR A 489 3.05 8.74 -10.60
C THR A 489 2.94 7.51 -9.73
N PHE A 490 4.06 7.04 -9.19
CA PHE A 490 4.09 5.84 -8.37
C PHE A 490 4.57 6.13 -6.96
N HIS A 491 3.77 5.66 -6.01
CA HIS A 491 3.89 5.91 -4.59
C HIS A 491 4.22 4.62 -3.85
N ARG A 492 4.98 4.70 -2.75
CA ARG A 492 5.23 3.56 -1.87
C ARG A 492 4.44 3.61 -0.57
N SER A 493 3.95 4.78 -0.20
CA SER A 493 3.09 4.97 0.97
C SER A 493 1.71 5.42 0.56
N ALA A 494 0.73 4.99 1.30
CA ALA A 494 -0.66 5.32 1.08
C ALA A 494 -1.46 5.15 2.39
N SER A 495 -2.63 5.72 2.44
CA SER A 495 -3.63 5.48 3.48
C SER A 495 -5.03 5.52 2.88
N LEU A 496 -6.06 5.33 3.68
CA LEU A 496 -7.43 5.23 3.22
C LEU A 496 -7.81 6.39 2.27
N GLY A 497 -8.23 6.06 1.05
CA GLY A 497 -8.59 7.03 0.02
C GLY A 497 -7.44 7.59 -0.80
N SER A 498 -6.18 7.17 -0.56
CA SER A 498 -5.04 7.53 -1.42
C SER A 498 -5.21 6.99 -2.84
N ASN A 499 -5.80 5.81 -3.00
CA ASN A 499 -5.93 5.10 -4.27
C ASN A 499 -6.62 5.90 -5.38
N ARG A 500 -7.55 6.82 -5.08
CA ARG A 500 -8.15 7.72 -6.07
C ARG A 500 -7.22 8.82 -6.59
N HIS A 501 -6.05 8.98 -5.99
CA HIS A 501 -5.11 10.07 -6.24
C HIS A 501 -3.79 9.64 -6.87
N LEU A 502 -3.50 8.34 -6.91
CA LEU A 502 -2.31 7.76 -7.53
C LEU A 502 -2.71 6.75 -8.61
N ASN A 503 -1.96 6.65 -9.70
CA ASN A 503 -2.26 5.70 -10.77
C ASN A 503 -1.33 4.48 -10.79
N LEU A 504 -0.36 4.43 -9.88
CA LEU A 504 0.51 3.28 -9.72
C LEU A 504 1.00 3.17 -8.27
N PHE A 505 0.95 1.97 -7.70
CA PHE A 505 1.56 1.68 -6.40
C PHE A 505 2.87 0.91 -6.62
N TRP A 506 3.90 1.28 -5.88
CA TRP A 506 5.17 0.59 -5.88
C TRP A 506 5.40 -0.03 -4.51
N VAL A 507 5.74 -1.31 -4.48
CA VAL A 507 5.83 -2.07 -3.22
C VAL A 507 7.10 -1.78 -2.40
N GLY A 508 7.85 -0.73 -2.75
CA GLY A 508 8.95 -0.15 -1.99
C GLY A 508 10.29 -0.85 -2.20
N ASP A 509 11.19 -0.74 -1.22
CA ASP A 509 12.63 -0.98 -1.30
C ASP A 509 13.03 -2.42 -0.92
N GLN A 510 12.43 -3.45 -1.56
CA GLN A 510 12.75 -4.85 -1.24
C GLN A 510 14.26 -5.12 -1.30
N THR A 511 14.73 -5.98 -0.41
CA THR A 511 16.10 -6.49 -0.43
C THR A 511 16.35 -7.34 -1.68
N THR A 512 17.58 -7.29 -2.22
CA THR A 512 18.00 -7.99 -3.43
C THR A 512 18.19 -9.50 -3.23
N VAL A 513 17.26 -10.15 -2.54
CA VAL A 513 17.31 -11.56 -2.13
C VAL A 513 16.04 -12.34 -2.45
N TRP A 514 16.07 -13.65 -2.23
CA TRP A 514 14.94 -14.56 -2.44
C TRP A 514 13.97 -14.64 -1.25
N GLY A 515 14.10 -13.75 -0.28
CA GLY A 515 13.43 -13.79 1.03
C GLY A 515 11.90 -13.76 0.96
N ILE A 516 11.28 -14.36 2.00
CA ILE A 516 9.83 -14.40 2.15
C ILE A 516 9.29 -13.13 2.84
N ASN A 517 10.06 -12.55 3.75
CA ASN A 517 9.64 -11.36 4.49
C ASN A 517 10.14 -10.07 3.85
N ASP A 518 11.26 -10.14 3.14
CA ASP A 518 11.83 -9.01 2.39
C ASP A 518 12.62 -9.58 1.19
N GLY A 519 12.20 -9.27 -0.03
CA GLY A 519 12.77 -9.79 -1.27
C GLY A 519 11.72 -10.13 -2.32
N ILE A 520 12.07 -10.99 -3.27
CA ILE A 520 11.18 -11.30 -4.41
C ILE A 520 9.84 -11.95 -3.98
N LYS A 521 9.83 -12.79 -2.95
CA LYS A 521 8.62 -13.44 -2.45
C LYS A 521 7.69 -12.45 -1.78
N SER A 522 8.23 -11.55 -0.95
CA SER A 522 7.44 -10.52 -0.29
C SER A 522 6.81 -9.56 -1.29
N ALA A 523 7.49 -9.23 -2.39
CA ALA A 523 6.95 -8.38 -3.44
C ALA A 523 5.63 -8.94 -4.01
N VAL A 524 5.55 -10.26 -4.25
CA VAL A 524 4.31 -10.91 -4.71
C VAL A 524 3.21 -10.82 -3.65
N THR A 525 3.56 -11.12 -2.39
CA THR A 525 2.60 -11.07 -1.27
C THR A 525 2.03 -9.67 -1.09
N ILE A 526 2.89 -8.64 -1.08
CA ILE A 526 2.47 -7.23 -0.94
C ILE A 526 1.53 -6.84 -2.09
N MET A 527 1.91 -7.13 -3.36
CA MET A 527 1.05 -6.81 -4.51
C MET A 527 -0.33 -7.46 -4.39
N GLY A 528 -0.40 -8.70 -3.88
CA GLY A 528 -1.66 -9.41 -3.65
C GLY A 528 -2.51 -8.76 -2.54
N GLN A 529 -1.92 -8.44 -1.40
CA GLN A 529 -2.61 -7.82 -0.26
C GLN A 529 -3.05 -6.39 -0.58
N MET A 530 -2.20 -5.61 -1.25
CA MET A 530 -2.55 -4.28 -1.75
C MET A 530 -3.72 -4.34 -2.75
N GLY A 531 -3.71 -5.35 -3.62
CA GLY A 531 -4.83 -5.58 -4.54
C GLY A 531 -6.17 -5.78 -3.82
N ILE A 532 -6.18 -6.56 -2.74
CA ILE A 532 -7.37 -6.77 -1.88
C ILE A 532 -7.75 -5.45 -1.18
N SER A 533 -6.78 -4.63 -0.81
CA SER A 533 -6.98 -3.32 -0.15
C SER A 533 -7.37 -2.18 -1.13
N GLY A 534 -7.67 -2.51 -2.41
CA GLY A 534 -8.18 -1.56 -3.41
C GLY A 534 -7.10 -0.87 -4.26
N TYR A 535 -5.84 -1.31 -4.21
CA TYR A 535 -4.75 -0.83 -5.05
C TYR A 535 -4.56 -1.75 -6.26
N ALA A 536 -5.33 -1.51 -7.29
CA ALA A 536 -5.45 -2.41 -8.43
C ALA A 536 -4.21 -2.50 -9.32
N GLN A 537 -3.36 -1.48 -9.31
CA GLN A 537 -2.21 -1.31 -10.20
C GLN A 537 -0.94 -1.17 -9.37
N SER A 538 -0.11 -2.21 -9.37
CA SER A 538 1.14 -2.24 -8.60
C SER A 538 2.31 -2.79 -9.39
N HIS A 539 3.53 -2.54 -8.90
CA HIS A 539 4.76 -3.11 -9.41
C HIS A 539 5.84 -3.16 -8.31
N SER A 540 6.93 -3.87 -8.56
CA SER A 540 8.14 -3.90 -7.72
C SER A 540 9.37 -3.47 -8.50
N ASP A 541 10.44 -3.10 -7.80
CA ASP A 541 11.76 -2.89 -8.40
C ASP A 541 12.30 -4.21 -8.93
N LEU A 542 12.63 -4.27 -10.24
CA LEU A 542 13.21 -5.48 -10.81
C LEU A 542 14.58 -5.80 -10.20
N GLY A 543 14.64 -6.93 -9.52
CA GLY A 543 15.82 -7.38 -8.83
C GLY A 543 16.00 -6.85 -7.41
N GLY A 544 15.02 -6.07 -6.91
CA GLY A 544 15.08 -5.40 -5.62
C GLY A 544 15.93 -4.11 -5.66
N TYR A 545 15.87 -3.35 -4.56
CA TYR A 545 16.59 -2.08 -4.38
C TYR A 545 17.69 -2.19 -3.33
N THR A 546 17.35 -2.68 -2.13
CA THR A 546 18.24 -2.66 -0.97
C THR A 546 19.26 -3.79 -1.03
N THR A 547 20.54 -3.44 -1.14
CA THR A 547 21.62 -4.39 -0.99
C THR A 547 21.71 -4.87 0.46
N ALA A 548 21.67 -6.18 0.67
CA ALA A 548 21.84 -6.76 2.00
C ALA A 548 23.31 -6.62 2.46
N PHE A 549 23.48 -6.21 3.70
CA PHE A 549 24.80 -6.15 4.35
C PHE A 549 24.86 -7.18 5.48
N HIS A 550 25.93 -7.96 5.52
CA HIS A 550 26.22 -8.85 6.63
C HIS A 550 27.50 -8.43 7.35
N PRO A 551 27.64 -8.72 8.65
CA PRO A 551 28.90 -8.53 9.35
C PRO A 551 30.06 -9.24 8.61
N PRO A 552 31.29 -8.69 8.62
CA PRO A 552 32.43 -9.22 7.87
C PRO A 552 32.80 -10.68 8.13
N THR A 553 32.31 -11.28 9.21
CA THR A 553 32.52 -12.69 9.58
C THR A 553 31.71 -13.69 8.75
N VAL A 554 30.72 -13.24 7.99
CA VAL A 554 29.76 -14.10 7.26
C VAL A 554 29.81 -13.86 5.74
N ALA A 555 30.40 -12.78 5.28
CA ALA A 555 30.42 -12.39 3.87
C ALA A 555 31.86 -12.27 3.34
N ASN A 556 31.98 -12.37 2.02
CA ASN A 556 33.15 -11.94 1.27
C ASN A 556 33.65 -10.56 1.74
N SER A 557 34.85 -10.20 1.40
CA SER A 557 35.59 -9.01 1.87
C SER A 557 34.85 -7.65 1.80
N SER A 558 33.71 -7.56 1.10
CA SER A 558 32.90 -6.33 0.99
C SER A 558 31.74 -6.23 2.02
N GLY A 559 31.36 -7.31 2.70
CA GLY A 559 30.21 -7.33 3.60
C GLY A 559 28.85 -7.13 2.92
N ALA A 560 28.79 -6.98 1.60
CA ALA A 560 27.58 -6.75 0.83
C ALA A 560 27.18 -7.97 0.01
N ILE A 561 25.89 -8.29 0.00
CA ILE A 561 25.30 -9.31 -0.89
C ILE A 561 24.54 -8.56 -1.97
N GLY A 562 25.22 -8.37 -3.10
CA GLY A 562 24.60 -7.80 -4.30
C GLY A 562 23.66 -8.80 -4.97
N ARG A 563 22.69 -8.31 -5.72
CA ARG A 563 21.83 -9.16 -6.54
C ARG A 563 22.63 -9.86 -7.64
N SER A 564 22.36 -11.13 -7.85
CA SER A 564 22.92 -11.91 -8.95
C SER A 564 22.19 -11.66 -10.27
N ALA A 565 22.79 -12.05 -11.39
CA ALA A 565 22.14 -12.03 -12.70
C ALA A 565 20.88 -12.93 -12.72
N GLU A 566 20.90 -14.04 -11.98
CA GLU A 566 19.77 -14.96 -11.88
C GLU A 566 18.55 -14.30 -11.22
N ILE A 567 18.70 -13.69 -10.03
CA ILE A 567 17.57 -13.05 -9.35
C ILE A 567 17.03 -11.88 -10.16
N LEU A 568 17.90 -11.09 -10.81
CA LEU A 568 17.49 -10.02 -11.71
C LEU A 568 16.63 -10.56 -12.87
N GLY A 569 17.05 -11.64 -13.50
CA GLY A 569 16.33 -12.27 -14.60
C GLY A 569 14.99 -12.87 -14.17
N ARG A 570 14.97 -13.60 -13.05
CA ARG A 570 13.73 -14.20 -12.48
C ARG A 570 12.75 -13.14 -11.99
N TRP A 571 13.24 -12.03 -11.44
CA TRP A 571 12.37 -10.90 -11.09
C TRP A 571 11.81 -10.21 -12.35
N GLY A 572 12.59 -10.17 -13.43
CA GLY A 572 12.10 -9.73 -14.74
C GLY A 572 10.99 -10.63 -15.29
N GLU A 573 11.11 -11.97 -15.16
CA GLU A 573 10.02 -12.89 -15.50
C GLU A 573 8.77 -12.60 -14.66
N LEU A 574 8.92 -12.48 -13.35
CA LEU A 574 7.82 -12.14 -12.44
C LEU A 574 7.14 -10.84 -12.88
N ALA A 575 7.91 -9.77 -13.08
CA ALA A 575 7.34 -8.48 -13.46
C ALA A 575 6.63 -8.52 -14.82
N ALA A 576 7.12 -9.31 -15.78
CA ALA A 576 6.48 -9.45 -17.09
C ALA A 576 5.05 -10.00 -17.00
N VAL A 577 4.78 -10.88 -16.01
CA VAL A 577 3.50 -11.59 -15.87
C VAL A 577 2.68 -11.16 -14.65
N SER A 578 3.08 -10.11 -13.93
CA SER A 578 2.39 -9.64 -12.71
C SER A 578 2.18 -8.14 -12.64
N SER A 579 3.14 -7.36 -13.12
CA SER A 579 3.24 -5.94 -12.82
C SER A 579 2.46 -5.06 -13.81
N ALA A 580 2.00 -3.92 -13.31
CA ALA A 580 1.36 -2.90 -14.15
C ALA A 580 2.37 -2.17 -15.04
N VAL A 581 3.63 -2.06 -14.62
CA VAL A 581 4.76 -1.54 -15.41
C VAL A 581 5.98 -2.44 -15.24
N PHE A 582 6.88 -2.46 -16.22
CA PHE A 582 8.12 -3.24 -16.22
C PHE A 582 9.31 -2.28 -15.98
N ARG A 583 9.69 -2.06 -14.72
CA ARG A 583 10.68 -1.04 -14.34
C ARG A 583 11.90 -1.64 -13.64
N SER A 584 13.10 -1.39 -14.19
CA SER A 584 14.36 -1.73 -13.55
C SER A 584 14.78 -0.67 -12.52
N HIS A 585 15.66 -1.08 -11.59
CA HIS A 585 16.34 -0.22 -10.63
C HIS A 585 17.80 -0.66 -10.50
N GLU A 586 18.74 0.30 -10.42
CA GLU A 586 20.16 -0.02 -10.21
C GLU A 586 20.48 -0.47 -8.78
N GLY A 587 19.60 -0.14 -7.82
CA GLY A 587 19.78 -0.42 -6.39
C GLY A 587 20.57 0.69 -5.68
N ASN A 588 20.62 0.60 -4.34
CA ASN A 588 21.30 1.58 -3.49
C ASN A 588 22.84 1.47 -3.51
N VAL A 589 23.38 0.35 -4.02
CA VAL A 589 24.82 0.11 -4.22
C VAL A 589 25.01 -0.53 -5.60
N PRO A 590 24.95 0.30 -6.68
CA PRO A 590 24.96 -0.21 -8.05
C PRO A 590 26.15 -1.10 -8.41
N GLU A 591 27.31 -0.86 -7.80
CA GLU A 591 28.58 -1.50 -8.12
C GLU A 591 28.63 -3.00 -7.78
N VAL A 592 27.84 -3.43 -6.78
CA VAL A 592 27.77 -4.84 -6.37
C VAL A 592 26.57 -5.57 -6.96
N ASN A 593 25.62 -4.84 -7.53
CA ASN A 593 24.41 -5.39 -8.09
C ASN A 593 24.57 -5.70 -9.60
N ALA A 594 24.19 -6.90 -10.02
CA ALA A 594 24.04 -7.17 -11.44
C ALA A 594 23.01 -6.21 -12.04
N GLN A 595 23.41 -5.50 -13.09
CA GLN A 595 22.54 -4.60 -13.86
C GLN A 595 22.08 -5.32 -15.14
N PHE A 596 20.94 -4.91 -15.69
CA PHE A 596 20.48 -5.49 -16.96
C PHE A 596 21.49 -5.24 -18.09
N TYR A 597 22.25 -4.16 -18.01
CA TYR A 597 23.32 -3.79 -18.97
C TYR A 597 24.73 -4.23 -18.55
N THR A 598 24.88 -5.11 -17.54
CA THR A 598 26.22 -5.58 -17.08
C THR A 598 26.99 -6.27 -18.20
N ASN A 599 26.30 -7.07 -19.02
CA ASN A 599 26.86 -7.74 -20.18
C ASN A 599 25.75 -8.10 -21.18
N SER A 600 26.14 -8.66 -22.34
CA SER A 600 25.20 -9.01 -23.41
C SER A 600 24.17 -10.06 -22.98
N SER A 601 24.51 -11.02 -22.11
CA SER A 601 23.58 -12.06 -21.70
C SER A 601 22.52 -11.50 -20.72
N THR A 602 22.89 -10.65 -19.74
CA THR A 602 21.93 -9.98 -18.87
C THR A 602 21.02 -9.04 -19.65
N TYR A 603 21.57 -8.35 -20.67
CA TYR A 603 20.77 -7.47 -21.52
C TYR A 603 19.77 -8.27 -22.37
N SER A 604 20.23 -9.34 -23.01
CA SER A 604 19.36 -10.20 -23.83
C SER A 604 18.23 -10.81 -23.01
N TYR A 605 18.52 -11.22 -21.77
CA TYR A 605 17.50 -11.76 -20.87
C TYR A 605 16.48 -10.68 -20.44
N TYR A 606 16.96 -9.49 -20.12
CA TYR A 606 16.09 -8.36 -19.79
C TYR A 606 15.21 -7.97 -20.99
N ALA A 607 15.78 -7.86 -22.18
CA ALA A 607 15.06 -7.54 -23.41
C ALA A 607 13.99 -8.60 -23.73
N TYR A 608 14.31 -9.88 -23.52
CA TYR A 608 13.35 -10.98 -23.66
C TYR A 608 12.15 -10.81 -22.71
N ASN A 609 12.39 -10.54 -21.42
CA ASN A 609 11.34 -10.31 -20.44
C ASN A 609 10.51 -9.04 -20.76
N ALA A 610 11.17 -7.99 -21.26
CA ALA A 610 10.48 -6.78 -21.71
C ALA A 610 9.57 -7.03 -22.93
N ARG A 611 9.98 -7.91 -23.87
CA ARG A 611 9.11 -8.34 -24.98
C ARG A 611 7.94 -9.20 -24.50
N MET A 612 8.16 -10.07 -23.50
CA MET A 612 7.08 -10.84 -22.84
C MET A 612 6.07 -9.87 -22.19
N PHE A 613 6.55 -8.89 -21.43
CA PHE A 613 5.73 -7.85 -20.83
C PHE A 613 4.89 -7.09 -21.87
N LYS A 614 5.54 -6.64 -22.96
CA LYS A 614 4.87 -5.95 -24.07
C LYS A 614 3.81 -6.81 -24.74
N SER A 615 4.07 -8.12 -24.93
CA SER A 615 3.12 -9.04 -25.54
C SER A 615 1.84 -9.23 -24.71
N LEU A 616 1.92 -9.07 -23.39
CA LEU A 616 0.77 -9.05 -22.46
C LEU A 616 0.10 -7.67 -22.38
N GLY A 617 0.64 -6.64 -23.02
CA GLY A 617 0.10 -5.28 -22.97
C GLY A 617 -1.39 -5.19 -23.30
N PRO A 618 -1.87 -5.73 -24.43
CA PRO A 618 -3.30 -5.70 -24.78
C PRO A 618 -4.17 -6.38 -23.72
N TYR A 619 -3.80 -7.54 -23.21
CA TYR A 619 -4.55 -8.26 -22.17
C TYR A 619 -4.53 -7.49 -20.83
N ARG A 620 -3.39 -6.96 -20.43
CA ARG A 620 -3.27 -6.10 -19.24
C ARG A 620 -4.16 -4.87 -19.36
N ARG A 621 -4.15 -4.19 -20.52
CA ARG A 621 -5.01 -3.04 -20.80
C ARG A 621 -6.48 -3.37 -20.73
N GLN A 622 -6.89 -4.55 -21.22
CA GLN A 622 -8.26 -5.06 -21.08
C GLN A 622 -8.67 -5.15 -19.60
N ILE A 623 -7.83 -5.76 -18.76
CA ILE A 623 -8.10 -5.87 -17.32
C ILE A 623 -8.20 -4.48 -16.68
N LEU A 624 -7.23 -3.60 -16.94
CA LEU A 624 -7.18 -2.25 -16.34
C LEU A 624 -8.40 -1.41 -16.72
N ASN A 625 -8.85 -1.46 -17.97
CA ASN A 625 -9.97 -0.66 -18.43
C ASN A 625 -11.33 -1.24 -18.02
N ASN A 626 -11.50 -2.57 -18.11
CA ASN A 626 -12.81 -3.20 -17.93
C ASN A 626 -13.07 -3.63 -16.48
N GLU A 627 -12.03 -3.90 -15.69
CA GLU A 627 -12.18 -4.45 -14.36
C GLU A 627 -11.60 -3.52 -13.28
N SER A 628 -10.36 -3.08 -13.42
CA SER A 628 -9.74 -2.21 -12.40
C SER A 628 -10.40 -0.84 -12.32
N LYS A 629 -10.61 -0.18 -13.47
CA LYS A 629 -11.24 1.14 -13.55
C LYS A 629 -12.70 1.12 -13.12
N THR A 630 -13.44 0.06 -13.46
CA THR A 630 -14.90 -0.01 -13.25
C THR A 630 -15.28 -0.65 -11.93
N ARG A 631 -14.52 -1.67 -11.49
CA ARG A 631 -14.82 -2.50 -10.31
C ARG A 631 -13.78 -2.44 -9.22
N GLY A 632 -12.62 -1.81 -9.45
CA GLY A 632 -11.50 -1.78 -8.51
C GLY A 632 -10.71 -3.11 -8.42
N TRP A 633 -11.03 -4.09 -9.26
CA TRP A 633 -10.38 -5.40 -9.21
C TRP A 633 -8.90 -5.31 -9.56
N PRO A 634 -8.02 -5.98 -8.80
CA PRO A 634 -6.59 -5.89 -9.03
C PRO A 634 -6.15 -6.63 -10.30
N LEU A 635 -5.02 -6.18 -10.85
CA LEU A 635 -4.34 -6.85 -11.95
C LEU A 635 -3.82 -8.23 -11.51
N LEU A 636 -3.04 -8.27 -10.42
CA LEU A 636 -2.60 -9.49 -9.75
C LEU A 636 -3.62 -9.90 -8.69
N ARG A 637 -4.10 -11.13 -8.74
CA ARG A 637 -5.14 -11.65 -7.85
C ARG A 637 -4.70 -12.88 -7.09
N MET A 638 -4.79 -12.82 -5.78
CA MET A 638 -4.53 -13.98 -4.93
C MET A 638 -5.55 -15.09 -5.25
N PRO A 639 -5.14 -16.39 -5.22
CA PRO A 639 -6.03 -17.51 -5.56
C PRO A 639 -7.31 -17.58 -4.73
N VAL A 640 -7.27 -17.14 -3.49
CA VAL A 640 -8.43 -17.08 -2.60
C VAL A 640 -9.59 -16.25 -3.16
N LEU A 641 -9.30 -15.22 -3.97
CA LEU A 641 -10.34 -14.36 -4.58
C LEU A 641 -11.28 -15.14 -5.51
N TYR A 642 -10.80 -16.24 -6.09
CA TYR A 642 -11.58 -17.12 -6.96
C TYR A 642 -11.98 -18.44 -6.31
N HIS A 643 -11.25 -18.85 -5.26
CA HIS A 643 -11.38 -20.17 -4.64
C HIS A 643 -11.41 -20.10 -3.12
N PRO A 644 -12.36 -19.34 -2.52
CA PRO A 644 -12.44 -19.20 -1.07
C PRO A 644 -12.73 -20.51 -0.33
N ASP A 645 -13.38 -21.48 -1.00
CA ASP A 645 -13.70 -22.80 -0.44
C ASP A 645 -12.56 -23.82 -0.57
N ASP A 646 -11.47 -23.46 -1.25
CA ASP A 646 -10.29 -24.31 -1.39
C ASP A 646 -9.27 -23.97 -0.31
N SER A 647 -9.14 -24.85 0.68
CA SER A 647 -8.26 -24.64 1.83
C SER A 647 -6.79 -24.44 1.47
N LYS A 648 -6.30 -25.00 0.35
CA LYS A 648 -4.94 -24.77 -0.14
C LYS A 648 -4.82 -23.42 -0.83
N ALA A 649 -5.83 -23.02 -1.61
CA ALA A 649 -5.85 -21.70 -2.26
C ALA A 649 -5.83 -20.56 -1.23
N ARG A 650 -6.50 -20.74 -0.10
CA ARG A 650 -6.53 -19.79 1.02
C ARG A 650 -5.16 -19.54 1.66
N GLN A 651 -4.21 -20.47 1.54
CA GLN A 651 -2.88 -20.40 2.12
C GLN A 651 -1.80 -19.94 1.12
N ILE A 652 -2.16 -19.69 -0.13
CA ILE A 652 -1.20 -19.24 -1.16
C ILE A 652 -0.98 -17.72 -1.00
N SER A 653 0.27 -17.31 -0.72
CA SER A 653 0.69 -15.91 -0.64
C SER A 653 1.49 -15.47 -1.86
N TYR A 654 2.65 -16.08 -2.10
CA TYR A 654 3.58 -15.72 -3.19
C TYR A 654 3.76 -16.83 -4.22
N GLN A 655 3.39 -18.07 -3.90
CA GLN A 655 3.72 -19.25 -4.71
C GLN A 655 3.06 -19.20 -6.11
N SER A 656 1.90 -18.58 -6.18
CA SER A 656 1.15 -18.42 -7.43
C SER A 656 0.03 -17.39 -7.29
N PHE A 657 -0.43 -16.88 -8.42
CA PHE A 657 -1.50 -15.87 -8.50
C PHE A 657 -2.20 -15.92 -9.85
N TYR A 658 -3.30 -15.21 -9.98
CA TYR A 658 -3.94 -14.95 -11.26
C TYR A 658 -3.51 -13.57 -11.79
N LEU A 659 -3.24 -13.48 -13.08
CA LEU A 659 -3.22 -12.23 -13.83
C LEU A 659 -4.57 -12.08 -14.52
N GLY A 660 -5.41 -11.16 -14.04
CA GLY A 660 -6.82 -11.11 -14.43
C GLY A 660 -7.58 -12.40 -14.05
N ALA A 661 -8.44 -12.88 -14.94
CA ALA A 661 -9.20 -14.11 -14.75
C ALA A 661 -8.63 -15.31 -15.55
N ASP A 662 -7.93 -15.03 -16.65
CA ASP A 662 -7.64 -16.01 -17.70
C ASP A 662 -6.26 -16.64 -17.59
N LEU A 663 -5.33 -16.03 -16.86
CA LEU A 663 -3.99 -16.56 -16.67
C LEU A 663 -3.73 -16.88 -15.20
N TYR A 664 -3.21 -18.08 -14.96
CA TYR A 664 -2.69 -18.51 -13.66
C TYR A 664 -1.17 -18.66 -13.75
N VAL A 665 -0.47 -18.06 -12.81
CA VAL A 665 0.99 -17.91 -12.84
C VAL A 665 1.61 -18.49 -11.58
N ALA A 666 2.65 -19.31 -11.74
CA ALA A 666 3.54 -19.74 -10.67
C ALA A 666 4.97 -19.27 -11.01
N PRO A 667 5.44 -18.17 -10.44
CA PRO A 667 6.77 -17.63 -10.75
C PRO A 667 7.87 -18.50 -10.13
N VAL A 668 9.09 -18.43 -10.70
CA VAL A 668 10.27 -19.05 -10.10
C VAL A 668 10.85 -18.09 -9.06
N LEU A 669 10.77 -18.45 -7.80
CA LEU A 669 11.13 -17.60 -6.65
C LEU A 669 12.22 -18.23 -5.76
N ASP A 670 12.91 -19.25 -6.25
CA ASP A 670 14.04 -19.90 -5.57
C ASP A 670 15.23 -20.03 -6.52
N PRO A 671 16.45 -19.91 -6.02
CA PRO A 671 17.65 -19.96 -6.85
C PRO A 671 17.81 -21.35 -7.50
N GLN A 672 18.47 -21.39 -8.67
CA GLN A 672 18.81 -22.60 -9.41
C GLN A 672 17.62 -23.53 -9.71
N THR A 673 16.42 -22.97 -9.74
CA THR A 673 15.18 -23.71 -9.93
C THR A 673 14.70 -23.60 -11.39
N THR A 674 14.51 -24.75 -12.02
CA THR A 674 14.04 -24.87 -13.41
C THR A 674 12.81 -25.76 -13.56
N LYS A 675 12.26 -26.25 -12.44
CA LYS A 675 11.03 -27.04 -12.39
C LYS A 675 10.25 -26.64 -11.13
N LEU A 676 8.94 -26.53 -11.26
CA LEU A 676 8.04 -26.15 -10.19
C LEU A 676 7.00 -27.24 -9.91
N ASN A 677 6.66 -27.42 -8.64
CA ASN A 677 5.45 -28.10 -8.23
C ASN A 677 4.36 -27.03 -8.02
N VAL A 678 3.36 -27.02 -8.89
CA VAL A 678 2.32 -25.99 -8.92
C VAL A 678 1.00 -26.60 -8.47
N TYR A 679 0.40 -26.05 -7.43
CA TYR A 679 -0.99 -26.38 -7.08
C TYR A 679 -1.93 -25.61 -8.00
N LEU A 680 -2.87 -26.30 -8.63
CA LEU A 680 -3.88 -25.74 -9.51
C LEU A 680 -5.21 -25.62 -8.72
N PRO A 681 -5.58 -24.39 -8.29
CA PRO A 681 -6.66 -24.21 -7.33
C PRO A 681 -8.04 -24.48 -7.91
N GLY A 682 -8.97 -24.85 -7.03
CA GLY A 682 -10.38 -25.04 -7.33
C GLY A 682 -10.89 -26.42 -6.96
N THR A 683 -12.15 -26.46 -6.56
CA THR A 683 -12.89 -27.67 -6.19
C THR A 683 -13.66 -28.28 -7.37
N ASP A 684 -13.95 -27.47 -8.41
CA ASP A 684 -14.57 -27.93 -9.65
C ASP A 684 -13.52 -28.57 -10.57
N ARG A 685 -13.61 -29.89 -10.73
CA ARG A 685 -12.71 -30.68 -11.59
C ARG A 685 -12.89 -30.42 -13.08
N ASN A 686 -13.96 -29.77 -13.52
CA ASN A 686 -14.11 -29.34 -14.92
C ASN A 686 -13.25 -28.15 -15.26
N ARG A 687 -12.81 -27.40 -14.24
CA ARG A 687 -11.86 -26.28 -14.43
C ARG A 687 -10.52 -26.82 -14.91
N THR A 688 -10.01 -26.22 -15.99
CA THR A 688 -8.77 -26.65 -16.64
C THR A 688 -7.71 -25.57 -16.64
N TYR A 689 -6.46 -26.00 -16.67
CA TYR A 689 -5.25 -25.18 -16.70
C TYR A 689 -4.30 -25.70 -17.79
N THR A 690 -4.15 -24.96 -18.86
CA THR A 690 -3.26 -25.34 -19.98
C THR A 690 -1.93 -24.63 -19.86
N HIS A 691 -0.85 -25.37 -19.59
CA HIS A 691 0.50 -24.80 -19.48
C HIS A 691 0.97 -24.28 -20.84
N VAL A 692 1.25 -22.97 -20.93
CA VAL A 692 1.45 -22.28 -22.22
C VAL A 692 2.67 -22.79 -22.99
N TRP A 693 3.75 -23.20 -22.31
CA TRP A 693 4.99 -23.64 -22.97
C TRP A 693 4.94 -25.09 -23.46
N SER A 694 4.24 -25.97 -22.79
CA SER A 694 4.12 -27.39 -23.18
C SER A 694 2.84 -27.74 -23.91
N GLY A 695 1.80 -26.90 -23.82
CA GLY A 695 0.45 -27.18 -24.30
C GLY A 695 -0.30 -28.23 -23.49
N GLN A 696 0.28 -28.75 -22.39
CA GLN A 696 -0.36 -29.77 -21.56
C GLN A 696 -1.46 -29.16 -20.71
N THR A 697 -2.65 -29.81 -20.71
CA THR A 697 -3.80 -29.40 -19.92
C THR A 697 -3.95 -30.29 -18.69
N TYR A 698 -4.28 -29.65 -17.57
CA TYR A 698 -4.48 -30.24 -16.26
C TYR A 698 -5.84 -29.80 -15.68
N HIS A 699 -6.32 -30.52 -14.68
CA HIS A 699 -7.56 -30.19 -13.95
C HIS A 699 -7.28 -29.54 -12.60
N ALA A 700 -8.25 -28.79 -12.07
CA ALA A 700 -8.16 -28.21 -10.74
C ALA A 700 -8.05 -29.25 -9.61
N GLY A 701 -7.56 -28.82 -8.45
CA GLY A 701 -7.43 -29.63 -7.23
C GLY A 701 -6.19 -30.50 -7.18
N GLN A 702 -5.30 -30.44 -8.17
CA GLN A 702 -4.08 -31.24 -8.21
C GLN A 702 -2.79 -30.41 -8.15
N THR A 703 -1.71 -31.01 -7.70
CA THR A 703 -0.36 -30.44 -7.80
C THR A 703 0.36 -31.09 -8.98
N VAL A 704 0.84 -30.28 -9.91
CA VAL A 704 1.53 -30.73 -11.11
C VAL A 704 2.97 -30.27 -11.12
N ARG A 705 3.85 -31.07 -11.73
CA ARG A 705 5.24 -30.69 -11.93
C ARG A 705 5.45 -30.22 -13.36
N VAL A 706 5.93 -28.97 -13.51
CA VAL A 706 6.15 -28.37 -14.82
C VAL A 706 7.58 -27.84 -14.94
N ASP A 707 8.10 -27.79 -16.18
CA ASP A 707 9.37 -27.15 -16.48
C ASP A 707 9.21 -25.62 -16.46
N ALA A 708 10.17 -24.93 -15.86
CA ALA A 708 10.25 -23.48 -15.79
C ALA A 708 11.70 -23.00 -15.95
N PRO A 709 12.36 -23.31 -17.10
CA PRO A 709 13.71 -22.82 -17.37
C PRO A 709 13.72 -21.28 -17.49
N HIS A 710 14.90 -20.67 -17.51
CA HIS A 710 15.03 -19.23 -17.66
C HIS A 710 14.27 -18.71 -18.89
N GLY A 711 13.51 -17.63 -18.73
CA GLY A 711 12.64 -17.03 -19.73
C GLY A 711 11.26 -17.70 -19.87
N LYS A 712 10.99 -18.77 -19.15
CA LYS A 712 9.71 -19.50 -19.25
C LYS A 712 9.08 -19.73 -17.87
N PRO A 713 8.56 -18.69 -17.23
CA PRO A 713 7.80 -18.85 -15.99
C PRO A 713 6.60 -19.77 -16.21
N ALA A 714 6.16 -20.50 -15.19
CA ALA A 714 5.01 -21.38 -15.33
C ALA A 714 3.72 -20.54 -15.40
N VAL A 715 3.19 -20.40 -16.61
CA VAL A 715 1.96 -19.70 -16.94
C VAL A 715 0.95 -20.70 -17.52
N PHE A 716 -0.30 -20.62 -17.06
CA PHE A 716 -1.39 -21.46 -17.50
C PHE A 716 -2.57 -20.64 -17.99
N VAL A 717 -3.14 -21.00 -19.13
CA VAL A 717 -4.43 -20.49 -19.59
C VAL A 717 -5.53 -21.26 -18.86
N VAL A 718 -6.47 -20.54 -18.28
CA VAL A 718 -7.57 -21.07 -17.47
C VAL A 718 -8.78 -21.32 -18.36
N ASN A 719 -9.41 -22.52 -18.26
CA ASN A 719 -10.62 -22.89 -18.98
C ASN A 719 -10.57 -22.63 -20.49
N HIS A 720 -9.38 -22.80 -21.10
CA HIS A 720 -9.15 -22.50 -22.51
C HIS A 720 -9.54 -21.06 -22.92
N ALA A 721 -9.36 -20.10 -21.97
CA ALA A 721 -9.66 -18.70 -22.24
C ALA A 721 -8.98 -18.22 -23.54
N HIS A 722 -9.73 -17.52 -24.35
CA HIS A 722 -9.25 -16.99 -25.62
C HIS A 722 -9.88 -15.62 -25.86
N SER A 723 -9.03 -14.61 -26.02
CA SER A 723 -9.43 -13.28 -26.47
C SER A 723 -8.41 -12.76 -27.51
N PRO A 724 -8.78 -11.81 -28.35
CA PRO A 724 -7.82 -11.16 -29.26
C PRO A 724 -6.63 -10.57 -28.50
N GLU A 725 -6.85 -10.01 -27.32
CA GLU A 725 -5.85 -9.40 -26.46
C GLU A 725 -4.87 -10.44 -25.88
N LEU A 726 -5.38 -11.57 -25.42
CA LEU A 726 -4.59 -12.68 -24.92
C LEU A 726 -3.82 -13.39 -26.03
N SER A 727 -4.34 -13.43 -27.24
CA SER A 727 -3.71 -14.10 -28.39
C SER A 727 -2.34 -13.53 -28.72
N VAL A 728 -2.09 -12.24 -28.51
CA VAL A 728 -0.80 -11.59 -28.72
C VAL A 728 0.30 -12.23 -27.84
N PHE A 729 -0.02 -12.52 -26.59
CA PHE A 729 0.88 -13.23 -25.70
C PHE A 729 1.08 -14.71 -26.11
N LEU A 730 0.00 -15.38 -26.51
CA LEU A 730 0.11 -16.78 -26.97
C LEU A 730 0.92 -16.90 -28.25
N ASP A 731 0.88 -15.89 -29.15
CA ASP A 731 1.74 -15.81 -30.33
C ASP A 731 3.22 -15.61 -29.96
N PHE A 732 3.51 -14.75 -28.96
CA PHE A 732 4.84 -14.61 -28.39
C PHE A 732 5.33 -15.97 -27.85
N VAL A 733 4.54 -16.67 -27.06
CA VAL A 733 4.88 -17.99 -26.50
C VAL A 733 5.19 -18.98 -27.62
N ARG A 734 4.37 -19.05 -28.69
CA ARG A 734 4.60 -19.95 -29.84
C ARG A 734 5.92 -19.64 -30.56
N LYS A 735 6.20 -18.36 -30.78
CA LYS A 735 7.43 -17.89 -31.42
C LYS A 735 8.67 -18.21 -30.60
N GLU A 736 8.62 -17.98 -29.29
CA GLU A 736 9.76 -18.07 -28.39
C GLU A 736 9.93 -19.45 -27.74
N ASN A 737 9.07 -20.44 -28.05
CA ASN A 737 9.10 -21.74 -27.39
C ASN A 737 10.43 -22.51 -27.57
N GLY A 738 11.15 -22.28 -28.70
CA GLY A 738 12.47 -22.83 -28.95
C GLY A 738 13.65 -22.03 -28.35
N THR A 739 13.40 -20.83 -27.85
CA THR A 739 14.44 -19.92 -27.34
C THR A 739 15.03 -20.44 -26.02
N VAL A 740 16.37 -20.46 -25.92
CA VAL A 740 17.12 -20.82 -24.71
C VAL A 740 17.78 -19.56 -24.14
N ILE A 741 17.38 -19.17 -22.93
CA ILE A 741 18.00 -18.07 -22.19
C ILE A 741 19.15 -18.61 -21.34
N ARG A 742 20.31 -17.97 -21.46
CA ARG A 742 21.51 -18.27 -20.66
C ARG A 742 21.77 -17.10 -19.72
N VAL A 743 22.06 -17.41 -18.46
CA VAL A 743 22.34 -16.44 -17.39
C VAL A 743 23.82 -16.46 -17.01
#